data_280f44d545d6e14aeea13b2e0a255fd6
#
_entry.id   280f44d545d6e14aeea13b2e0a255fd6
#
_cell.length_a   1.000
_cell.length_b   1.000
_cell.length_c   1.000
_cell.angle_alpha   90.00
_cell.angle_beta   90.00
_cell.angle_gamma   90.00
#
_symmetry.space_group_name_H-M   'P 1'
#
loop_
_entity.id
_entity.type
_entity.pdbx_description
1 polymer ?
#
loop_
_entity_poly.entity_id
_entity_poly.type
_entity_poly.pdbx_seq_one_letter_code
_entity_poly.pdbx_strand_id
1 'polypeptide(L)'
;MRLTRRTILSTLIAQVLFASVPAVAQTQAGTAPQDQNPVTLEGVTVSGIRQSLEKSRDLKRDSAQIVDAIVADDIGKLPDTNVAESLGRVAGVQLERGMGEGSSVLVRGLSQNVYLYNGREIFDATGRGGNGLDQLNTSTYGLLTLVPSELISRLSVTKLASADQVAGALGGIIDIETRMPLNVDGDQNVVSVSGTYSKLAKKGGGDGFALLSGRTKDERFGAMIAATYSHSTVVQQGLDTFSGYASYNDASVTPAVTRYGSTDMRAQDISDDRTKKGVSAVLQWRPVPGVEIIGDMFYSKQTADRDRYWLAFNPSAGLSNAVYSPNNILVAGRSTSPIQANTEIANIKADVWSTALKAKFQAGDHLDGSAEVSYNRSKADYHQNYMRLQPAVGVNSVIDYDLRQGAFGSFNVSGVNLTDPSQMRMSILFDNDYRAKTDAPAARTDWTWNFDSDHWRSLAFGARVTKIKSDQDPLRADIRPTNGVPATQLSDFLRVYSNDDFMKGEFDGLPRSYLGSFREVFTGCSAFTAIPSISQNAQCLDGRNNALAYAGTFSIDEKFSEAYSKVDWGFDAGSMPVSGNFGMRYVQRELDSRGNLLSATGAAIPTDYRNTDREWLPSAIAKWEITDKLLLRGGAARVVAFPNTEDLNNGVTLNNNAVFDNGVQITPGTGSGGAPALKPFKADQYDMSLEYYYNDTGMLSAGLFYKDVSTFIVQRQSAESYGGVNYFVNRKVNGDQATVKGAELLAQVPFTFLPDPLNGFGMVATYTYIDSTTPIKDVTGQSLSFPGLSKNNVNLILYYETGPFSARLAYNWRDNYFVSLSAANTGIYNDHYSDLAASVSYNFTDKISMQLQATNLLNSKQRTYDGSTEGLRTNVVYGRNYMATLTWRF
;
A
#
# COMPACT_ATOMS: atom_id res chain seq x y z
N MET A 1 44.81 3.85 -2.68
CA MET A 1 44.67 2.66 -3.53
C MET A 1 43.20 2.25 -3.49
N ARG A 2 42.40 2.70 -4.49
CA ARG A 2 40.97 2.44 -4.57
C ARG A 2 40.75 1.27 -5.52
N LEU A 3 40.54 0.06 -4.99
CA LEU A 3 40.07 -1.07 -5.75
C LEU A 3 38.51 -1.03 -5.74
N THR A 4 37.96 -0.91 -6.91
CA THR A 4 36.56 -0.65 -7.16
C THR A 4 35.70 -1.88 -6.84
N ARG A 5 34.60 -1.66 -6.14
CA ARG A 5 33.54 -2.65 -5.75
C ARG A 5 32.90 -3.45 -6.90
N ARG A 6 33.34 -3.28 -8.13
CA ARG A 6 32.83 -4.01 -9.31
C ARG A 6 33.40 -5.42 -9.48
N THR A 7 34.50 -5.75 -8.83
CA THR A 7 35.22 -7.02 -9.03
C THR A 7 34.70 -8.17 -8.17
N ILE A 8 33.97 -7.90 -7.09
CA ILE A 8 33.50 -8.96 -6.16
C ILE A 8 32.23 -9.65 -6.70
N LEU A 9 31.38 -8.95 -7.44
CA LEU A 9 30.15 -9.55 -8.00
C LEU A 9 30.45 -10.49 -9.18
N SER A 10 31.49 -10.19 -9.99
CA SER A 10 31.89 -11.02 -11.11
C SER A 10 32.61 -12.32 -10.67
N THR A 11 33.27 -12.31 -9.53
CA THR A 11 33.98 -13.49 -9.01
C THR A 11 33.05 -14.50 -8.34
N LEU A 12 31.96 -14.07 -7.73
CA LEU A 12 30.91 -14.94 -7.18
C LEU A 12 30.07 -15.62 -8.25
N ILE A 13 29.79 -14.93 -9.36
CA ILE A 13 29.07 -15.52 -10.52
C ILE A 13 29.92 -16.58 -11.22
N ALA A 14 31.25 -16.40 -11.30
CA ALA A 14 32.14 -17.37 -11.93
C ALA A 14 32.38 -18.65 -11.08
N GLN A 15 32.28 -18.58 -9.78
CA GLN A 15 32.45 -19.75 -8.90
C GLN A 15 31.21 -20.66 -8.80
N VAL A 16 30.00 -20.14 -9.05
CA VAL A 16 28.78 -20.95 -9.08
C VAL A 16 28.58 -21.69 -10.42
N LEU A 17 29.21 -21.19 -11.50
CA LEU A 17 29.06 -21.77 -12.84
C LEU A 17 30.05 -22.90 -13.19
N PHE A 18 31.08 -23.15 -12.38
CA PHE A 18 32.14 -24.13 -12.69
C PHE A 18 32.33 -25.28 -11.68
N ALA A 19 31.30 -25.61 -10.89
CA ALA A 19 31.28 -26.91 -10.20
C ALA A 19 30.88 -28.00 -11.20
N SER A 20 31.86 -28.61 -11.88
CA SER A 20 31.69 -29.71 -12.82
C SER A 20 31.15 -30.96 -12.13
N VAL A 21 29.91 -31.34 -12.46
CA VAL A 21 29.35 -32.63 -12.13
C VAL A 21 29.71 -33.61 -13.27
N PRO A 22 30.30 -34.77 -13.02
CA PRO A 22 30.58 -35.74 -14.09
C PRO A 22 29.26 -36.34 -14.60
N ALA A 23 29.03 -36.25 -15.90
CA ALA A 23 27.93 -36.93 -16.58
C ALA A 23 28.15 -38.45 -16.61
N VAL A 24 27.22 -39.17 -16.01
CA VAL A 24 27.07 -40.60 -16.25
C VAL A 24 25.79 -40.77 -17.05
N ALA A 25 25.97 -41.13 -18.32
CA ALA A 25 24.88 -41.54 -19.19
C ALA A 25 24.65 -43.04 -19.03
N GLN A 26 23.44 -43.49 -18.72
CA GLN A 26 22.96 -44.78 -19.18
C GLN A 26 21.41 -44.83 -19.26
N THR A 27 20.99 -45.40 -20.37
CA THR A 27 19.66 -45.66 -20.83
C THR A 27 18.97 -46.82 -20.10
N GLN A 28 17.67 -46.70 -19.78
CA GLN A 28 16.63 -47.64 -20.28
C GLN A 28 15.22 -47.20 -19.82
N ALA A 29 14.25 -47.39 -20.73
CA ALA A 29 12.87 -47.10 -20.51
C ALA A 29 12.15 -48.11 -19.63
N GLY A 30 11.42 -47.66 -18.65
CA GLY A 30 10.45 -48.43 -17.88
C GLY A 30 9.29 -47.49 -17.50
N THR A 31 8.09 -47.96 -17.80
CA THR A 31 6.82 -47.26 -17.52
C THR A 31 6.68 -46.90 -16.04
N ALA A 32 6.63 -45.61 -15.72
CA ALA A 32 6.44 -45.10 -14.38
C ALA A 32 4.97 -44.90 -14.03
N PRO A 33 4.59 -44.99 -12.75
CA PRO A 33 3.27 -44.54 -12.24
C PRO A 33 3.21 -43.06 -12.24
N GLN A 34 1.99 -42.48 -12.37
CA GLN A 34 1.73 -41.05 -12.42
C GLN A 34 2.27 -40.31 -11.19
N ASP A 35 3.22 -39.44 -11.46
CA ASP A 35 3.88 -38.56 -10.52
C ASP A 35 2.92 -37.49 -10.00
N GLN A 36 2.84 -37.36 -8.67
CA GLN A 36 2.41 -36.12 -8.02
C GLN A 36 3.65 -35.25 -7.74
N ASN A 37 4.19 -34.63 -8.76
CA ASN A 37 5.16 -33.55 -8.64
C ASN A 37 4.55 -32.32 -7.93
N PRO A 38 5.33 -31.49 -7.21
CA PRO A 38 4.87 -30.19 -6.78
C PRO A 38 4.39 -29.45 -8.02
N VAL A 39 3.09 -29.09 -8.04
CA VAL A 39 2.38 -28.60 -9.20
C VAL A 39 3.13 -27.40 -9.79
N THR A 40 3.98 -27.67 -10.78
CA THR A 40 4.36 -26.69 -11.78
C THR A 40 3.11 -26.49 -12.60
N LEU A 41 2.30 -25.50 -12.20
CA LEU A 41 1.07 -25.17 -12.90
C LEU A 41 1.41 -24.84 -14.34
N GLU A 42 0.98 -25.70 -15.25
CA GLU A 42 1.06 -25.48 -16.68
C GLU A 42 0.44 -24.12 -16.99
N GLY A 43 1.18 -23.31 -17.72
CA GLY A 43 0.71 -22.00 -18.16
C GLY A 43 -0.40 -22.20 -19.19
N VAL A 44 -1.62 -21.99 -18.78
CA VAL A 44 -2.76 -22.12 -19.67
C VAL A 44 -3.27 -20.76 -20.04
N THR A 45 -3.52 -20.56 -21.33
CA THR A 45 -4.29 -19.42 -21.83
C THR A 45 -5.74 -19.62 -21.42
N VAL A 46 -6.22 -18.84 -20.45
CA VAL A 46 -7.59 -18.89 -19.96
C VAL A 46 -8.43 -17.93 -20.78
N SER A 47 -9.58 -18.34 -21.28
CA SER A 47 -10.53 -17.50 -22.00
C SER A 47 -11.91 -17.60 -21.37
N GLY A 48 -12.25 -16.65 -20.48
CA GLY A 48 -13.55 -16.58 -19.85
C GLY A 48 -13.53 -16.51 -18.32
N ILE A 49 -14.56 -15.91 -17.75
CA ILE A 49 -14.71 -15.71 -16.31
C ILE A 49 -14.73 -17.07 -15.58
N ARG A 50 -15.48 -18.03 -16.12
CA ARG A 50 -15.62 -19.35 -15.49
C ARG A 50 -14.32 -20.12 -15.43
N GLN A 51 -13.54 -20.09 -16.50
CA GLN A 51 -12.25 -20.80 -16.56
C GLN A 51 -11.20 -20.18 -15.62
N SER A 52 -11.20 -18.85 -15.46
CA SER A 52 -10.39 -18.16 -14.45
C SER A 52 -10.79 -18.57 -13.03
N LEU A 53 -12.09 -18.66 -12.75
CA LEU A 53 -12.60 -19.12 -11.45
C LEU A 53 -12.29 -20.60 -11.17
N GLU A 54 -12.35 -21.48 -12.19
CA GLU A 54 -11.95 -22.89 -12.09
C GLU A 54 -10.49 -23.01 -11.68
N LYS A 55 -9.60 -22.31 -12.36
CA LYS A 55 -8.17 -22.33 -12.03
C LYS A 55 -7.84 -21.76 -10.66
N SER A 56 -8.51 -20.66 -10.26
CA SER A 56 -8.35 -20.10 -8.92
C SER A 56 -8.80 -21.10 -7.85
N ARG A 57 -9.88 -21.83 -8.10
CA ARG A 57 -10.38 -22.91 -7.23
C ARG A 57 -9.39 -24.08 -7.14
N ASP A 58 -8.86 -24.55 -8.28
CA ASP A 58 -7.93 -25.67 -8.32
C ASP A 58 -6.63 -25.34 -7.60
N LEU A 59 -6.09 -24.15 -7.79
CA LEU A 59 -4.96 -23.64 -7.02
C LEU A 59 -5.18 -23.72 -5.51
N LYS A 60 -6.37 -23.32 -5.05
CA LYS A 60 -6.75 -23.41 -3.64
C LYS A 60 -6.85 -24.86 -3.20
N ARG A 61 -7.50 -25.73 -3.98
CA ARG A 61 -7.72 -27.15 -3.66
C ARG A 61 -6.40 -27.92 -3.56
N ASP A 62 -5.49 -27.71 -4.51
CA ASP A 62 -4.26 -28.48 -4.62
C ASP A 62 -3.19 -28.02 -3.63
N SER A 63 -3.24 -26.75 -3.19
CA SER A 63 -2.31 -26.24 -2.19
C SER A 63 -2.41 -26.99 -0.87
N ALA A 64 -1.29 -27.30 -0.24
CA ALA A 64 -1.27 -27.73 1.16
C ALA A 64 -1.59 -26.56 2.12
N GLN A 65 -1.34 -25.33 1.72
CA GLN A 65 -1.47 -24.12 2.51
C GLN A 65 -2.87 -23.49 2.39
N ILE A 66 -3.21 -22.58 3.30
CA ILE A 66 -4.43 -21.76 3.18
C ILE A 66 -4.09 -20.58 2.27
N VAL A 67 -4.40 -20.73 0.99
CA VAL A 67 -4.13 -19.77 -0.07
C VAL A 67 -5.40 -19.45 -0.85
N ASP A 68 -5.51 -18.20 -1.30
CA ASP A 68 -6.48 -17.77 -2.32
C ASP A 68 -5.71 -17.16 -3.50
N ALA A 69 -6.22 -17.38 -4.71
CA ALA A 69 -5.58 -16.87 -5.92
C ALA A 69 -6.59 -16.22 -6.87
N ILE A 70 -6.10 -15.30 -7.68
CA ILE A 70 -6.81 -14.65 -8.79
C ILE A 70 -5.95 -14.88 -10.04
N VAL A 71 -6.53 -15.48 -11.06
CA VAL A 71 -5.85 -15.78 -12.33
C VAL A 71 -6.09 -14.66 -13.34
N ALA A 72 -5.14 -14.46 -14.24
CA ALA A 72 -5.01 -13.31 -15.15
C ALA A 72 -6.25 -12.90 -15.93
N ASP A 73 -7.03 -13.87 -16.48
CA ASP A 73 -8.21 -13.56 -17.28
C ASP A 73 -9.31 -12.89 -16.45
N ASP A 74 -9.30 -13.10 -15.16
CA ASP A 74 -10.16 -12.40 -14.22
C ASP A 74 -9.64 -10.99 -13.94
N ILE A 75 -8.35 -10.82 -13.74
CA ILE A 75 -7.70 -9.51 -13.52
C ILE A 75 -7.95 -8.56 -14.69
N GLY A 76 -7.78 -9.04 -15.95
CA GLY A 76 -7.98 -8.21 -17.14
C GLY A 76 -9.45 -7.95 -17.50
N LYS A 77 -10.40 -8.67 -16.92
CA LYS A 77 -11.83 -8.56 -17.25
C LYS A 77 -12.65 -7.80 -16.21
N LEU A 78 -12.08 -7.51 -15.05
CA LEU A 78 -12.75 -6.68 -14.06
C LEU A 78 -12.32 -5.22 -14.22
N PRO A 79 -13.15 -4.29 -13.78
CA PRO A 79 -12.83 -2.88 -13.80
C PRO A 79 -11.80 -2.53 -12.71
N ASP A 80 -10.62 -3.11 -12.84
CA ASP A 80 -9.51 -2.89 -11.91
C ASP A 80 -8.58 -1.83 -12.44
N THR A 81 -8.35 -0.82 -11.62
CA THR A 81 -7.41 0.26 -11.94
C THR A 81 -5.98 -0.13 -11.60
N ASN A 82 -5.81 -1.07 -10.64
CA ASN A 82 -4.50 -1.54 -10.18
C ASN A 82 -4.61 -2.89 -9.43
N VAL A 83 -3.45 -3.42 -9.01
CA VAL A 83 -3.31 -4.70 -8.33
C VAL A 83 -4.06 -4.75 -6.98
N ALA A 84 -4.09 -3.64 -6.23
CA ALA A 84 -4.77 -3.60 -4.93
C ALA A 84 -6.28 -3.84 -5.09
N GLU A 85 -6.92 -3.26 -6.11
CA GLU A 85 -8.34 -3.46 -6.38
C GLU A 85 -8.65 -4.92 -6.67
N SER A 86 -7.79 -5.61 -7.43
CA SER A 86 -7.95 -7.05 -7.68
C SER A 86 -7.84 -7.85 -6.39
N LEU A 87 -6.85 -7.56 -5.54
CA LEU A 87 -6.66 -8.24 -4.25
C LEU A 87 -7.85 -8.04 -3.30
N GLY A 88 -8.55 -6.91 -3.38
CA GLY A 88 -9.72 -6.63 -2.56
C GLY A 88 -10.89 -7.61 -2.74
N ARG A 89 -10.87 -8.50 -3.74
CA ARG A 89 -11.86 -9.56 -3.96
C ARG A 89 -11.59 -10.83 -3.21
N VAL A 90 -10.35 -11.00 -2.75
CA VAL A 90 -9.94 -12.16 -1.96
C VAL A 90 -10.61 -12.10 -0.59
N ALA A 91 -11.20 -13.20 -0.13
CA ALA A 91 -11.76 -13.28 1.23
C ALA A 91 -10.69 -12.89 2.26
N GLY A 92 -11.07 -12.12 3.29
CA GLY A 92 -10.13 -11.65 4.31
C GLY A 92 -9.20 -10.52 3.87
N VAL A 93 -9.28 -10.01 2.64
CA VAL A 93 -8.51 -8.86 2.18
C VAL A 93 -9.37 -7.61 2.20
N GLN A 94 -8.85 -6.54 2.79
CA GLN A 94 -9.48 -5.22 2.89
C GLN A 94 -8.60 -4.20 2.17
N LEU A 95 -9.23 -3.26 1.44
CA LEU A 95 -8.54 -2.22 0.70
C LEU A 95 -8.39 -0.95 1.54
N GLU A 96 -7.21 -0.34 1.48
CA GLU A 96 -7.03 1.06 1.78
C GLU A 96 -7.01 1.86 0.49
N ARG A 97 -7.62 3.04 0.50
CA ARG A 97 -7.78 3.86 -0.69
C ARG A 97 -7.10 5.20 -0.55
N GLY A 98 -6.34 5.57 -1.57
CA GLY A 98 -5.78 6.90 -1.75
C GLY A 98 -6.26 7.53 -3.04
N MET A 99 -6.78 8.74 -3.00
CA MET A 99 -7.32 9.45 -4.18
C MET A 99 -8.40 8.63 -4.93
N GLY A 100 -9.22 7.83 -4.19
CA GLY A 100 -10.29 7.02 -4.75
C GLY A 100 -9.88 5.67 -5.33
N GLU A 101 -8.60 5.36 -5.38
CA GLU A 101 -8.04 4.10 -5.88
C GLU A 101 -7.48 3.24 -4.74
N GLY A 102 -7.51 1.92 -4.88
CA GLY A 102 -6.84 1.01 -3.97
C GLY A 102 -5.33 1.26 -3.95
N SER A 103 -4.77 1.58 -2.79
CA SER A 103 -3.35 1.91 -2.62
C SER A 103 -2.57 0.85 -1.88
N SER A 104 -3.18 0.23 -0.89
CA SER A 104 -2.62 -0.85 -0.08
C SER A 104 -3.70 -1.83 0.34
N VAL A 105 -3.29 -2.96 0.89
CA VAL A 105 -4.21 -4.00 1.38
C VAL A 105 -3.85 -4.45 2.79
N LEU A 106 -4.89 -4.78 3.54
CA LEU A 106 -4.77 -5.47 4.80
C LEU A 106 -5.26 -6.91 4.63
N VAL A 107 -4.47 -7.88 5.03
CA VAL A 107 -4.89 -9.27 5.08
C VAL A 107 -5.33 -9.59 6.49
N ARG A 108 -6.60 -9.96 6.66
CA ARG A 108 -7.23 -10.20 7.98
C ARG A 108 -7.10 -9.00 8.92
N GLY A 109 -7.21 -7.79 8.36
CA GLY A 109 -7.11 -6.53 9.09
C GLY A 109 -5.69 -6.10 9.47
N LEU A 110 -4.65 -6.76 8.97
CA LEU A 110 -3.25 -6.47 9.27
C LEU A 110 -2.52 -5.95 8.04
N SER A 111 -1.79 -4.86 8.18
CA SER A 111 -1.02 -4.21 7.12
C SER A 111 0.39 -4.80 6.93
N GLN A 112 0.88 -5.58 7.91
CA GLN A 112 2.21 -6.20 7.88
C GLN A 112 2.21 -7.39 6.91
N ASN A 113 2.21 -7.10 5.62
CA ASN A 113 2.25 -8.07 4.53
C ASN A 113 3.64 -8.13 3.90
N VAL A 114 3.99 -9.28 3.33
CA VAL A 114 5.16 -9.41 2.45
C VAL A 114 4.67 -9.45 1.01
N TYR A 115 5.28 -8.62 0.18
CA TYR A 115 5.00 -8.57 -1.26
C TYR A 115 6.12 -9.28 -2.02
N LEU A 116 5.70 -10.23 -2.84
CA LEU A 116 6.61 -10.97 -3.72
C LEU A 116 6.31 -10.62 -5.19
N TYR A 117 7.34 -10.71 -6.00
CA TYR A 117 7.27 -10.67 -7.46
C TYR A 117 7.99 -11.91 -8.00
N ASN A 118 7.26 -12.83 -8.61
CA ASN A 118 7.75 -14.13 -9.02
C ASN A 118 8.48 -14.90 -7.89
N GLY A 119 7.89 -14.87 -6.66
CA GLY A 119 8.41 -15.59 -5.49
C GLY A 119 9.56 -14.91 -4.72
N ARG A 120 9.96 -13.69 -5.08
CA ARG A 120 11.02 -12.92 -4.39
C ARG A 120 10.50 -11.61 -3.84
N GLU A 121 11.01 -11.17 -2.70
CA GLU A 121 10.59 -9.90 -2.10
C GLU A 121 10.89 -8.70 -3.00
N ILE A 122 9.93 -7.80 -3.06
CA ILE A 122 10.02 -6.51 -3.76
C ILE A 122 9.70 -5.40 -2.75
N PHE A 123 10.43 -4.29 -2.84
CA PHE A 123 10.33 -3.17 -1.90
C PHE A 123 10.01 -1.89 -2.65
N ASP A 124 9.29 -0.97 -2.02
CA ASP A 124 9.16 0.40 -2.51
C ASP A 124 10.37 1.27 -2.06
N ALA A 125 10.32 2.56 -2.38
CA ALA A 125 11.43 3.46 -2.10
C ALA A 125 11.67 3.72 -0.61
N THR A 126 10.69 3.47 0.25
CA THR A 126 10.77 3.67 1.71
C THR A 126 11.14 2.38 2.44
N GLY A 127 11.35 1.28 1.71
CA GLY A 127 11.77 0.00 2.25
C GLY A 127 10.61 -0.91 2.63
N ARG A 128 10.73 -1.60 3.75
CA ARG A 128 9.73 -2.55 4.23
C ARG A 128 8.59 -1.83 4.92
N GLY A 129 7.35 -2.18 4.55
CA GLY A 129 6.14 -1.66 5.18
C GLY A 129 5.89 -0.17 4.96
N GLY A 130 6.62 0.43 4.03
CA GLY A 130 6.39 1.81 3.64
C GLY A 130 5.09 1.94 2.84
N ASN A 131 4.33 2.99 3.10
CA ASN A 131 3.14 3.34 2.32
C ASN A 131 3.48 4.31 1.18
N GLY A 132 4.71 4.23 0.66
CA GLY A 132 5.22 5.22 -0.26
C GLY A 132 5.54 6.54 0.48
N LEU A 133 5.35 7.67 -0.17
CA LEU A 133 5.59 9.00 0.40
C LEU A 133 4.42 9.47 1.27
N ASP A 134 4.00 8.68 2.26
CA ASP A 134 2.74 8.85 3.01
C ASP A 134 2.68 10.14 3.86
N GLN A 135 3.82 10.69 4.27
CA GLN A 135 3.89 11.96 5.00
C GLN A 135 3.22 13.14 4.27
N LEU A 136 2.85 12.95 3.01
CA LEU A 136 2.33 13.99 2.13
C LEU A 136 0.99 13.60 1.47
N ASN A 137 0.21 12.69 2.06
CA ASN A 137 -0.99 12.12 1.43
C ASN A 137 -0.72 11.45 0.07
N THR A 138 0.41 10.77 -0.07
CA THR A 138 0.87 10.15 -1.32
C THR A 138 0.83 8.62 -1.29
N SER A 139 0.03 8.03 -0.43
CA SER A 139 -0.20 6.56 -0.35
C SER A 139 -0.53 5.90 -1.71
N THR A 140 -0.93 6.70 -2.71
CA THR A 140 -1.15 6.29 -4.09
C THR A 140 0.12 5.94 -4.87
N TYR A 141 1.30 6.05 -4.29
CA TYR A 141 2.59 5.75 -4.95
C TYR A 141 3.31 4.55 -4.32
N GLY A 142 2.59 3.71 -3.60
CA GLY A 142 3.08 2.45 -3.05
C GLY A 142 3.26 1.36 -4.12
N LEU A 143 3.86 0.25 -3.72
CA LEU A 143 4.24 -0.85 -4.62
C LEU A 143 3.08 -1.39 -5.47
N LEU A 144 1.90 -1.60 -4.88
CA LEU A 144 0.74 -2.15 -5.59
C LEU A 144 0.17 -1.21 -6.67
N THR A 145 0.42 0.10 -6.54
CA THR A 145 0.03 1.07 -7.58
C THR A 145 1.09 1.20 -8.68
N LEU A 146 2.35 0.86 -8.39
CA LEU A 146 3.44 0.88 -9.37
C LEU A 146 3.40 -0.31 -10.32
N VAL A 147 2.93 -1.49 -9.89
CA VAL A 147 2.86 -2.68 -10.75
C VAL A 147 1.63 -2.59 -11.66
N PRO A 148 1.79 -2.55 -13.00
CA PRO A 148 0.67 -2.56 -13.93
C PRO A 148 -0.06 -3.92 -13.91
N SER A 149 -1.39 -3.89 -13.82
CA SER A 149 -2.22 -5.10 -13.75
C SER A 149 -2.12 -5.99 -15.01
N GLU A 150 -1.86 -5.39 -16.16
CA GLU A 150 -1.75 -6.06 -17.46
C GLU A 150 -0.55 -7.02 -17.56
N LEU A 151 0.50 -6.78 -16.78
CA LEU A 151 1.70 -7.62 -16.75
C LEU A 151 1.51 -8.91 -15.93
N ILE A 152 0.44 -9.02 -15.15
CA ILE A 152 0.25 -10.07 -14.15
C ILE A 152 -0.45 -11.27 -14.76
N SER A 153 0.02 -12.47 -14.43
CA SER A 153 -0.65 -13.73 -14.77
C SER A 153 -1.49 -14.27 -13.60
N ARG A 154 -1.00 -14.08 -12.38
CA ARG A 154 -1.63 -14.57 -11.16
C ARG A 154 -1.27 -13.68 -9.97
N LEU A 155 -2.25 -13.52 -9.08
CA LEU A 155 -2.05 -13.00 -7.73
C LEU A 155 -2.40 -14.11 -6.76
N SER A 156 -1.56 -14.36 -5.77
CA SER A 156 -1.85 -15.29 -4.69
C SER A 156 -1.68 -14.64 -3.32
N VAL A 157 -2.55 -15.00 -2.38
CA VAL A 157 -2.52 -14.52 -1.00
C VAL A 157 -2.43 -15.73 -0.09
N THR A 158 -1.24 -15.99 0.47
CA THR A 158 -1.04 -17.03 1.47
C THR A 158 -1.29 -16.44 2.86
N LYS A 159 -2.25 -17.04 3.58
CA LYS A 159 -2.73 -16.54 4.88
C LYS A 159 -2.10 -17.27 6.06
N LEU A 160 -1.63 -18.50 5.87
CA LEU A 160 -0.86 -19.29 6.83
C LEU A 160 0.46 -19.73 6.19
N ALA A 161 1.56 -19.19 6.67
CA ALA A 161 2.88 -19.45 6.13
C ALA A 161 3.43 -20.82 6.58
N SER A 162 4.11 -21.53 5.69
CA SER A 162 4.95 -22.70 6.01
C SER A 162 6.44 -22.32 6.06
N ALA A 163 7.27 -23.23 6.56
CA ALA A 163 8.69 -22.95 6.82
C ALA A 163 9.51 -22.56 5.57
N ASP A 164 9.14 -23.00 4.37
CA ASP A 164 9.79 -22.69 3.09
C ASP A 164 9.46 -21.27 2.57
N GLN A 165 8.46 -20.61 3.13
CA GLN A 165 8.08 -19.25 2.76
C GLN A 165 8.86 -18.19 3.51
N VAL A 166 9.01 -17.01 2.89
CA VAL A 166 9.75 -15.88 3.48
C VAL A 166 9.11 -15.42 4.78
N ALA A 167 9.94 -15.05 5.74
CA ALA A 167 9.49 -14.44 6.98
C ALA A 167 9.13 -12.96 6.79
N GLY A 168 8.37 -12.39 7.72
CA GLY A 168 8.04 -10.96 7.73
C GLY A 168 6.56 -10.65 7.56
N ALA A 169 5.71 -11.64 7.36
CA ALA A 169 4.27 -11.47 7.17
C ALA A 169 3.48 -11.84 8.43
N LEU A 170 2.86 -10.85 9.06
CA LEU A 170 1.85 -11.06 10.10
C LEU A 170 0.45 -11.17 9.50
N GLY A 171 0.14 -10.36 8.49
CA GLY A 171 -1.11 -10.43 7.71
C GLY A 171 -1.11 -11.62 6.76
N GLY A 172 -0.31 -11.54 5.72
CA GLY A 172 -0.18 -12.57 4.69
C GLY A 172 0.97 -12.30 3.71
N ILE A 173 1.25 -13.29 2.87
CA ILE A 173 2.22 -13.19 1.78
C ILE A 173 1.43 -13.02 0.48
N ILE A 174 1.74 -11.97 -0.27
CA ILE A 174 1.10 -11.63 -1.54
C ILE A 174 2.13 -11.82 -2.63
N ASP A 175 1.93 -12.79 -3.52
CA ASP A 175 2.81 -13.03 -4.66
C ASP A 175 2.17 -12.56 -5.95
N ILE A 176 2.90 -11.73 -6.68
CA ILE A 176 2.54 -11.15 -7.97
C ILE A 176 3.36 -11.91 -9.02
N GLU A 177 2.69 -12.75 -9.79
CA GLU A 177 3.36 -13.59 -10.77
C GLU A 177 3.10 -13.12 -12.20
N THR A 178 4.14 -13.15 -13.01
CA THR A 178 4.07 -12.81 -14.44
C THR A 178 4.01 -14.07 -15.31
N ARG A 179 3.65 -13.90 -16.57
CA ARG A 179 3.64 -14.98 -17.56
C ARG A 179 5.05 -15.46 -17.85
N MET A 180 5.18 -16.77 -18.08
CA MET A 180 6.42 -17.42 -18.45
C MET A 180 6.29 -18.00 -19.86
N PRO A 181 7.20 -17.70 -20.82
CA PRO A 181 7.01 -18.02 -22.24
C PRO A 181 6.95 -19.52 -22.56
N LEU A 182 7.61 -20.38 -21.79
CA LEU A 182 7.54 -21.84 -21.97
C LEU A 182 6.43 -22.54 -21.18
N ASN A 183 5.68 -21.78 -20.34
CA ASN A 183 4.61 -22.31 -19.49
C ASN A 183 3.21 -21.92 -20.02
N VAL A 184 3.09 -21.32 -21.20
CA VAL A 184 1.82 -20.97 -21.85
C VAL A 184 1.68 -21.74 -23.15
N ASP A 185 0.44 -21.98 -23.59
CA ASP A 185 0.19 -22.67 -24.86
C ASP A 185 0.44 -21.71 -26.05
N GLY A 186 1.38 -22.04 -26.90
CA GLY A 186 1.73 -21.27 -28.09
C GLY A 186 2.36 -19.90 -27.80
N ASP A 187 2.62 -19.15 -28.86
CA ASP A 187 3.10 -17.78 -28.77
C ASP A 187 1.94 -16.86 -28.38
N GLN A 188 2.18 -15.95 -27.46
CA GLN A 188 1.19 -14.96 -27.03
C GLN A 188 1.58 -13.57 -27.52
N ASN A 189 0.85 -13.06 -28.47
CA ASN A 189 1.06 -11.73 -29.02
C ASN A 189 -0.23 -10.92 -28.84
N VAL A 190 -0.18 -9.86 -28.03
CA VAL A 190 -1.35 -9.07 -27.66
C VAL A 190 -1.01 -7.58 -27.71
N VAL A 191 -1.93 -6.81 -28.26
CA VAL A 191 -1.91 -5.35 -28.17
C VAL A 191 -3.27 -4.89 -27.68
N SER A 192 -3.30 -4.00 -26.69
CA SER A 192 -4.52 -3.36 -26.20
C SER A 192 -4.36 -1.85 -26.18
N VAL A 193 -5.42 -1.15 -26.51
CA VAL A 193 -5.51 0.31 -26.43
C VAL A 193 -6.81 0.66 -25.71
N SER A 194 -6.71 1.55 -24.71
CA SER A 194 -7.85 2.01 -23.95
C SER A 194 -7.98 3.52 -23.99
N GLY A 195 -9.21 4.01 -24.03
CA GLY A 195 -9.57 5.39 -23.74
C GLY A 195 -10.25 5.47 -22.39
N THR A 196 -9.85 6.40 -21.54
CA THR A 196 -10.42 6.63 -20.21
C THR A 196 -11.06 8.00 -20.11
N TYR A 197 -12.07 8.16 -19.26
CA TYR A 197 -12.72 9.44 -18.98
C TYR A 197 -13.09 9.53 -17.50
N SER A 198 -12.58 10.55 -16.81
CA SER A 198 -12.96 10.90 -15.44
C SER A 198 -14.03 11.99 -15.44
N LYS A 199 -15.20 11.67 -14.84
CA LYS A 199 -16.34 12.60 -14.81
C LYS A 199 -16.06 13.83 -13.94
N LEU A 200 -15.34 13.67 -12.82
CA LEU A 200 -15.02 14.77 -11.92
C LEU A 200 -13.91 15.67 -12.51
N ALA A 201 -12.87 15.08 -13.07
CA ALA A 201 -11.79 15.80 -13.75
C ALA A 201 -12.25 16.44 -15.07
N LYS A 202 -13.32 15.92 -15.69
CA LYS A 202 -13.76 16.28 -17.05
C LYS A 202 -12.66 16.12 -18.09
N LYS A 203 -11.74 15.19 -17.85
CA LYS A 203 -10.58 14.91 -18.69
C LYS A 203 -10.58 13.47 -19.18
N GLY A 204 -10.14 13.30 -20.42
CA GLY A 204 -9.82 11.99 -21.00
C GLY A 204 -8.38 11.60 -20.70
N GLY A 205 -8.13 10.29 -20.73
CA GLY A 205 -6.82 9.68 -20.65
C GLY A 205 -6.75 8.49 -21.60
N GLY A 206 -5.70 7.70 -21.50
CA GLY A 206 -5.56 6.51 -22.32
C GLY A 206 -4.44 5.60 -21.86
N ASP A 207 -4.61 4.30 -22.16
CA ASP A 207 -3.66 3.25 -21.84
C ASP A 207 -3.28 2.47 -23.09
N GLY A 208 -2.05 1.99 -23.11
CA GLY A 208 -1.54 1.09 -24.13
C GLY A 208 -0.78 -0.06 -23.50
N PHE A 209 -1.02 -1.27 -23.99
CA PHE A 209 -0.33 -2.48 -23.59
C PHE A 209 0.08 -3.27 -24.82
N ALA A 210 1.30 -3.80 -24.80
CA ALA A 210 1.78 -4.74 -25.80
C ALA A 210 2.54 -5.88 -25.11
N LEU A 211 2.28 -7.11 -25.53
CA LEU A 211 2.99 -8.32 -25.10
C LEU A 211 3.36 -9.12 -26.34
N LEU A 212 4.63 -9.45 -26.47
CA LEU A 212 5.18 -10.30 -27.50
C LEU A 212 5.89 -11.48 -26.84
N SER A 213 5.55 -12.68 -27.25
CA SER A 213 6.14 -13.93 -26.76
C SER A 213 6.47 -14.82 -27.93
N GLY A 214 7.58 -15.52 -27.82
CA GLY A 214 7.99 -16.50 -28.81
C GLY A 214 8.79 -17.62 -28.16
N ARG A 215 8.71 -18.82 -28.74
CA ARG A 215 9.46 -20.01 -28.32
C ARG A 215 10.02 -20.80 -29.49
N THR A 216 11.10 -21.50 -29.27
CA THR A 216 11.65 -22.42 -30.26
C THR A 216 10.75 -23.64 -30.43
N LYS A 217 10.80 -24.27 -31.62
CA LYS A 217 9.96 -25.45 -31.93
C LYS A 217 10.22 -26.65 -31.03
N ASP A 218 11.42 -26.74 -30.46
CA ASP A 218 11.81 -27.77 -29.49
C ASP A 218 11.49 -27.40 -28.04
N GLU A 219 10.83 -26.26 -27.83
CA GLU A 219 10.42 -25.73 -26.51
C GLU A 219 11.58 -25.57 -25.49
N ARG A 220 12.81 -25.49 -25.99
CA ARG A 220 13.99 -25.32 -25.15
C ARG A 220 14.28 -23.87 -24.80
N PHE A 221 13.87 -22.94 -25.65
CA PHE A 221 14.08 -21.51 -25.42
C PHE A 221 12.79 -20.74 -25.65
N GLY A 222 12.47 -19.88 -24.70
CA GLY A 222 11.33 -18.97 -24.79
C GLY A 222 11.73 -17.56 -24.33
N ALA A 223 11.19 -16.57 -25.00
CA ALA A 223 11.37 -15.17 -24.68
C ALA A 223 10.02 -14.44 -24.67
N MET A 224 9.83 -13.54 -23.73
CA MET A 224 8.65 -12.70 -23.62
C MET A 224 9.05 -11.29 -23.23
N ILE A 225 8.43 -10.30 -23.86
CA ILE A 225 8.52 -8.90 -23.48
C ILE A 225 7.13 -8.29 -23.44
N ALA A 226 6.84 -7.51 -22.41
CA ALA A 226 5.62 -6.75 -22.31
C ALA A 226 5.91 -5.30 -21.92
N ALA A 227 5.12 -4.37 -22.44
CA ALA A 227 5.23 -2.94 -22.16
C ALA A 227 3.87 -2.33 -21.92
N THR A 228 3.80 -1.38 -20.98
CA THR A 228 2.59 -0.62 -20.65
C THR A 228 2.86 0.88 -20.66
N TYR A 229 1.86 1.62 -21.04
CA TYR A 229 1.80 3.08 -20.91
C TYR A 229 0.39 3.46 -20.43
N SER A 230 0.29 4.30 -19.42
CA SER A 230 -0.99 4.83 -18.95
C SER A 230 -0.87 6.32 -18.67
N HIS A 231 -1.89 7.07 -19.05
CA HIS A 231 -2.03 8.49 -18.73
C HIS A 231 -3.46 8.76 -18.26
N SER A 232 -3.59 9.35 -17.06
CA SER A 232 -4.89 9.67 -16.47
C SER A 232 -4.81 10.88 -15.56
N THR A 233 -5.95 11.59 -15.41
CA THR A 233 -6.09 12.65 -14.42
C THR A 233 -7.06 12.19 -13.33
N VAL A 234 -6.59 12.22 -12.08
CA VAL A 234 -7.38 11.89 -10.89
C VAL A 234 -7.66 13.15 -10.11
N VAL A 235 -8.90 13.36 -9.69
CA VAL A 235 -9.33 14.54 -8.94
C VAL A 235 -9.97 14.13 -7.63
N GLN A 236 -9.66 14.86 -6.56
CA GLN A 236 -10.31 14.77 -5.26
C GLN A 236 -10.85 16.15 -4.87
N GLN A 237 -12.13 16.23 -4.52
CA GLN A 237 -12.75 17.45 -4.02
C GLN A 237 -13.47 17.19 -2.71
N GLY A 238 -13.46 18.16 -1.79
CA GLY A 238 -14.22 18.09 -0.56
C GLY A 238 -13.66 18.87 0.61
N LEU A 239 -14.14 18.53 1.80
CA LEU A 239 -13.67 19.08 3.07
C LEU A 239 -12.63 18.17 3.72
N ASP A 240 -11.68 18.79 4.42
CA ASP A 240 -10.65 18.11 5.20
C ASP A 240 -10.27 18.96 6.41
N THR A 241 -9.82 18.30 7.50
CA THR A 241 -9.21 18.98 8.65
C THR A 241 -7.82 18.40 8.86
N PHE A 242 -6.78 19.13 8.51
CA PHE A 242 -5.40 18.65 8.61
C PHE A 242 -4.97 18.41 10.07
N SER A 243 -5.21 19.39 10.94
CA SER A 243 -4.83 19.32 12.34
C SER A 243 -5.84 18.54 13.21
N GLY A 244 -7.01 18.19 12.65
CA GLY A 244 -8.09 17.50 13.37
C GLY A 244 -8.72 18.37 14.44
N TYR A 245 -9.18 17.73 15.50
CA TYR A 245 -9.85 18.36 16.63
C TYR A 245 -8.91 18.48 17.83
N ALA A 246 -8.97 19.63 18.51
CA ALA A 246 -8.31 19.84 19.80
C ALA A 246 -9.37 19.99 20.91
N SER A 247 -9.01 19.54 22.11
CA SER A 247 -9.84 19.75 23.30
C SER A 247 -9.52 21.09 23.95
N TYR A 248 -10.54 21.73 24.51
CA TYR A 248 -10.42 22.91 25.36
C TYR A 248 -11.45 22.90 26.47
N ASN A 249 -11.15 23.59 27.55
CA ASN A 249 -12.07 23.69 28.68
C ASN A 249 -12.96 24.93 28.53
N ASP A 250 -14.27 24.70 28.40
CA ASP A 250 -15.28 25.76 28.32
C ASP A 250 -15.68 26.16 29.73
N ALA A 251 -15.05 27.23 30.27
CA ALA A 251 -15.34 27.80 31.58
C ALA A 251 -16.54 28.76 31.58
N SER A 252 -17.18 28.98 30.42
CA SER A 252 -18.40 29.81 30.35
C SER A 252 -19.63 29.09 30.92
N VAL A 253 -19.53 27.79 31.14
CA VAL A 253 -20.55 26.94 31.78
C VAL A 253 -20.05 26.42 33.11
N THR A 254 -20.98 26.18 34.07
CA THR A 254 -20.64 25.69 35.41
C THR A 254 -21.40 24.39 35.68
N PRO A 255 -20.73 23.28 35.99
CA PRO A 255 -19.27 23.11 35.98
C PRO A 255 -18.69 23.26 34.58
N ALA A 256 -17.39 23.62 34.45
CA ALA A 256 -16.70 23.71 33.20
C ALA A 256 -16.71 22.38 32.44
N VAL A 257 -16.89 22.44 31.11
CA VAL A 257 -17.07 21.27 30.26
C VAL A 257 -15.93 21.19 29.22
N THR A 258 -15.37 20.00 29.03
CA THR A 258 -14.42 19.76 27.93
C THR A 258 -15.16 19.75 26.60
N ARG A 259 -14.74 20.63 25.69
CA ARG A 259 -15.26 20.78 24.31
C ARG A 259 -14.19 20.35 23.30
N TYR A 260 -14.62 19.97 22.13
CA TYR A 260 -13.76 19.59 21.00
C TYR A 260 -14.07 20.46 19.79
N GLY A 261 -13.06 21.11 19.23
CA GLY A 261 -13.22 21.98 18.05
C GLY A 261 -12.12 21.75 17.03
N SER A 262 -12.48 21.80 15.74
CA SER A 262 -11.50 21.79 14.67
C SER A 262 -10.65 23.05 14.71
N THR A 263 -9.34 22.90 14.53
CA THR A 263 -8.38 24.00 14.48
C THR A 263 -7.95 24.38 13.07
N ASP A 264 -8.33 23.58 12.08
CA ASP A 264 -7.97 23.78 10.67
C ASP A 264 -8.99 23.07 9.78
N MET A 265 -9.90 23.81 9.15
CA MET A 265 -10.87 23.29 8.19
C MET A 265 -10.54 23.79 6.79
N ARG A 266 -10.55 22.88 5.83
CA ARG A 266 -10.12 23.09 4.45
C ARG A 266 -11.17 22.65 3.46
N ALA A 267 -11.50 23.51 2.49
CA ALA A 267 -12.20 23.10 1.27
C ALA A 267 -11.16 22.98 0.16
N GLN A 268 -10.91 21.77 -0.32
CA GLN A 268 -9.78 21.46 -1.19
C GLN A 268 -10.18 20.86 -2.52
N ASP A 269 -9.43 21.22 -3.54
CA ASP A 269 -9.46 20.68 -4.90
C ASP A 269 -8.05 20.19 -5.25
N ILE A 270 -7.89 18.89 -5.45
CA ILE A 270 -6.62 18.24 -5.79
C ILE A 270 -6.76 17.60 -7.15
N SER A 271 -5.84 17.88 -8.05
CA SER A 271 -5.73 17.24 -9.38
C SER A 271 -4.34 16.65 -9.55
N ASP A 272 -4.27 15.35 -9.79
CA ASP A 272 -3.05 14.63 -10.15
C ASP A 272 -3.11 14.24 -11.63
N ASP A 273 -2.24 14.81 -12.45
CA ASP A 273 -2.01 14.38 -13.82
C ASP A 273 -0.90 13.32 -13.82
N ARG A 274 -1.26 12.07 -14.10
CA ARG A 274 -0.42 10.90 -13.87
C ARG A 274 0.00 10.23 -15.16
N THR A 275 1.27 9.85 -15.26
CA THR A 275 1.78 8.98 -16.32
C THR A 275 2.48 7.78 -15.69
N LYS A 276 2.11 6.57 -16.10
CA LYS A 276 2.76 5.31 -15.69
C LYS A 276 3.34 4.62 -16.93
N LYS A 277 4.56 4.06 -16.78
CA LYS A 277 5.24 3.26 -17.80
C LYS A 277 5.79 2.01 -17.16
N GLY A 278 5.54 0.86 -17.75
CA GLY A 278 6.04 -0.42 -17.27
C GLY A 278 6.66 -1.25 -18.39
N VAL A 279 7.68 -2.01 -18.07
CA VAL A 279 8.29 -3.03 -18.94
C VAL A 279 8.58 -4.26 -18.12
N SER A 280 8.25 -5.44 -18.67
CA SER A 280 8.65 -6.74 -18.13
C SER A 280 9.25 -7.58 -19.25
N ALA A 281 10.33 -8.30 -18.95
CA ALA A 281 10.96 -9.23 -19.89
C ALA A 281 11.32 -10.53 -19.16
N VAL A 282 11.10 -11.66 -19.83
CA VAL A 282 11.41 -12.99 -19.32
C VAL A 282 12.10 -13.80 -20.40
N LEU A 283 13.19 -14.46 -20.03
CA LEU A 283 13.90 -15.44 -20.85
C LEU A 283 13.89 -16.78 -20.10
N GLN A 284 13.44 -17.84 -20.75
CA GLN A 284 13.50 -19.22 -20.23
C GLN A 284 14.34 -20.08 -21.15
N TRP A 285 15.24 -20.84 -20.59
CA TRP A 285 16.12 -21.73 -21.32
C TRP A 285 16.24 -23.09 -20.62
N ARG A 286 15.91 -24.17 -21.36
CA ARG A 286 16.03 -25.58 -20.96
C ARG A 286 17.15 -26.24 -21.76
N PRO A 287 18.44 -26.02 -21.40
CA PRO A 287 19.58 -26.49 -22.17
C PRO A 287 19.63 -28.01 -22.29
N VAL A 288 19.30 -28.73 -21.22
CA VAL A 288 19.21 -30.16 -21.12
C VAL A 288 18.01 -30.57 -20.25
N PRO A 289 17.49 -31.80 -20.36
CA PRO A 289 16.45 -32.27 -19.45
C PRO A 289 16.87 -32.12 -17.99
N GLY A 290 15.94 -31.70 -17.15
CA GLY A 290 16.17 -31.45 -15.72
C GLY A 290 16.87 -30.09 -15.38
N VAL A 291 17.20 -29.26 -16.38
CA VAL A 291 17.80 -27.93 -16.11
C VAL A 291 16.96 -26.84 -16.78
N GLU A 292 16.55 -25.87 -16.00
CA GLU A 292 15.85 -24.66 -16.47
C GLU A 292 16.53 -23.41 -15.93
N ILE A 293 16.86 -22.46 -16.80
CA ILE A 293 17.43 -21.16 -16.47
C ILE A 293 16.42 -20.10 -16.81
N ILE A 294 16.07 -19.24 -15.85
CA ILE A 294 15.10 -18.16 -15.99
C ILE A 294 15.79 -16.84 -15.68
N GLY A 295 15.82 -15.93 -16.61
CA GLY A 295 16.17 -14.54 -16.40
C GLY A 295 14.93 -13.67 -16.53
N ASP A 296 14.62 -12.88 -15.53
CA ASP A 296 13.50 -11.95 -15.60
C ASP A 296 13.86 -10.54 -15.12
N MET A 297 13.17 -9.56 -15.69
CA MET A 297 13.33 -8.16 -15.38
C MET A 297 11.95 -7.49 -15.36
N PHE A 298 11.75 -6.61 -14.39
CA PHE A 298 10.61 -5.73 -14.28
C PHE A 298 11.07 -4.32 -13.98
N TYR A 299 10.51 -3.35 -14.68
CA TYR A 299 10.67 -1.91 -14.43
C TYR A 299 9.32 -1.22 -14.53
N SER A 300 9.01 -0.39 -13.55
CA SER A 300 7.86 0.51 -13.61
C SER A 300 8.23 1.88 -13.06
N LYS A 301 7.68 2.91 -13.69
CA LYS A 301 7.83 4.30 -13.29
C LYS A 301 6.49 5.00 -13.36
N GLN A 302 6.15 5.71 -12.29
CA GLN A 302 5.01 6.62 -12.24
C GLN A 302 5.49 8.04 -11.99
N THR A 303 4.94 8.99 -12.73
CA THR A 303 5.11 10.42 -12.48
C THR A 303 3.74 11.05 -12.31
N ALA A 304 3.65 12.08 -11.45
CA ALA A 304 2.46 12.88 -11.34
C ALA A 304 2.81 14.35 -11.14
N ASP A 305 2.04 15.18 -11.82
CA ASP A 305 1.97 16.60 -11.62
C ASP A 305 0.73 16.90 -10.79
N ARG A 306 0.92 17.26 -9.50
CA ARG A 306 -0.14 17.59 -8.55
C ARG A 306 -0.32 19.08 -8.47
N ASP A 307 -1.57 19.53 -8.69
CA ASP A 307 -2.04 20.86 -8.38
C ASP A 307 -3.10 20.77 -7.28
N ARG A 308 -2.90 21.48 -6.19
CA ARG A 308 -3.83 21.51 -5.07
C ARG A 308 -4.11 22.95 -4.68
N TYR A 309 -5.40 23.29 -4.66
CA TYR A 309 -5.92 24.60 -4.26
C TYR A 309 -6.92 24.40 -3.13
N TRP A 310 -6.81 25.22 -2.08
CA TRP A 310 -7.78 25.16 -1.00
C TRP A 310 -7.92 26.46 -0.22
N LEU A 311 -9.11 26.70 0.28
CA LEU A 311 -9.37 27.66 1.33
C LEU A 311 -9.31 26.97 2.67
N ALA A 312 -8.71 27.61 3.67
CA ALA A 312 -8.62 27.10 5.04
C ALA A 312 -8.94 28.18 6.06
N PHE A 313 -9.49 27.79 7.21
CA PHE A 313 -9.69 28.67 8.36
C PHE A 313 -9.70 27.85 9.66
N ASN A 314 -9.54 28.50 10.81
CA ASN A 314 -9.67 27.86 12.11
C ASN A 314 -11.08 28.13 12.67
N PRO A 315 -11.98 27.11 12.71
CA PRO A 315 -13.35 27.28 13.22
C PRO A 315 -13.43 27.73 14.68
N SER A 316 -12.42 27.37 15.49
CA SER A 316 -12.38 27.62 16.92
C SER A 316 -11.76 28.99 17.29
N ALA A 317 -11.18 29.73 16.34
CA ALA A 317 -10.51 31.00 16.60
C ALA A 317 -11.49 32.21 16.53
N GLY A 318 -11.47 33.04 17.55
CA GLY A 318 -12.38 34.18 17.67
C GLY A 318 -13.84 33.74 17.61
N LEU A 319 -14.17 32.64 18.24
CA LEU A 319 -15.45 31.94 18.17
C LEU A 319 -16.56 32.71 18.86
N SER A 320 -17.68 32.84 18.18
CA SER A 320 -18.95 33.32 18.74
C SER A 320 -20.13 32.52 18.15
N ASN A 321 -21.29 32.62 18.78
CA ASN A 321 -22.50 31.86 18.38
C ASN A 321 -22.27 30.38 18.26
N ALA A 322 -21.44 29.80 19.16
CA ALA A 322 -21.04 28.42 19.12
C ALA A 322 -22.21 27.46 19.37
N VAL A 323 -22.31 26.43 18.54
CA VAL A 323 -23.26 25.32 18.73
C VAL A 323 -22.45 24.03 18.87
N TYR A 324 -22.74 23.31 19.93
CA TYR A 324 -22.09 22.01 20.23
C TYR A 324 -23.07 20.87 20.07
N SER A 325 -22.57 19.75 19.62
CA SER A 325 -23.30 18.49 19.57
C SER A 325 -23.47 17.90 20.98
N PRO A 326 -24.32 16.85 21.17
CA PRO A 326 -24.43 16.10 22.42
C PRO A 326 -23.09 15.56 22.92
N ASN A 327 -22.14 15.29 22.01
CA ASN A 327 -20.79 14.82 22.32
C ASN A 327 -19.77 15.94 22.55
N ASN A 328 -20.25 17.18 22.81
CA ASN A 328 -19.42 18.35 23.04
C ASN A 328 -18.53 18.79 21.87
N ILE A 329 -18.88 18.39 20.65
CA ILE A 329 -18.15 18.76 19.44
C ILE A 329 -18.74 20.04 18.88
N LEU A 330 -17.88 21.01 18.52
CA LEU A 330 -18.24 22.26 17.87
C LEU A 330 -18.69 21.97 16.44
N VAL A 331 -19.97 22.16 16.15
CA VAL A 331 -20.59 21.82 14.86
C VAL A 331 -21.09 23.04 14.09
N ALA A 332 -21.25 24.21 14.74
CA ALA A 332 -21.57 25.44 14.06
C ALA A 332 -21.11 26.65 14.89
N GLY A 333 -20.91 27.79 14.22
CA GLY A 333 -20.51 29.02 14.88
C GLY A 333 -20.08 30.11 13.88
N ARG A 334 -19.61 31.20 14.44
CA ARG A 334 -18.93 32.29 13.72
C ARG A 334 -17.49 32.36 14.16
N SER A 335 -16.55 32.26 13.20
CA SER A 335 -15.10 32.41 13.41
C SER A 335 -14.63 33.73 12.81
N THR A 336 -13.70 34.41 13.51
CA THR A 336 -12.95 35.59 13.00
C THR A 336 -11.51 35.20 12.62
N SER A 337 -11.23 33.93 12.43
CA SER A 337 -9.94 33.44 11.92
C SER A 337 -9.64 34.04 10.54
N PRO A 338 -8.38 34.39 10.26
CA PRO A 338 -7.97 34.72 8.89
C PRO A 338 -8.27 33.57 7.94
N ILE A 339 -9.09 33.84 6.91
CA ILE A 339 -9.25 32.85 5.83
C ILE A 339 -7.97 32.79 4.99
N GLN A 340 -7.54 31.60 4.64
CA GLN A 340 -6.30 31.34 3.96
C GLN A 340 -6.57 30.77 2.57
N ALA A 341 -6.00 31.38 1.53
CA ALA A 341 -5.98 30.86 0.18
C ALA A 341 -4.62 30.18 -0.04
N ASN A 342 -4.64 28.89 -0.32
CA ASN A 342 -3.45 28.07 -0.37
C ASN A 342 -3.27 27.42 -1.74
N THR A 343 -2.05 27.35 -2.20
CA THR A 343 -1.63 26.63 -3.41
C THR A 343 -0.51 25.67 -3.07
N GLU A 344 -0.61 24.46 -3.56
CA GLU A 344 0.46 23.48 -3.57
C GLU A 344 0.64 22.98 -5.01
N ILE A 345 1.86 23.05 -5.49
CA ILE A 345 2.28 22.51 -6.78
C ILE A 345 3.35 21.47 -6.49
N ALA A 346 3.10 20.22 -6.88
CA ALA A 346 4.08 19.17 -6.64
C ALA A 346 4.38 18.36 -7.88
N ASN A 347 5.63 17.90 -7.97
CA ASN A 347 6.09 16.90 -8.93
C ASN A 347 6.47 15.64 -8.16
N ILE A 348 5.85 14.53 -8.52
CA ILE A 348 6.03 13.25 -7.84
C ILE A 348 6.58 12.25 -8.85
N LYS A 349 7.61 11.51 -8.47
CA LYS A 349 8.21 10.45 -9.29
C LYS A 349 8.46 9.26 -8.38
N ALA A 350 8.02 8.08 -8.82
CA ALA A 350 8.33 6.83 -8.15
C ALA A 350 8.70 5.78 -9.21
N ASP A 351 9.75 5.03 -8.97
CA ASP A 351 10.15 3.92 -9.84
C ASP A 351 10.59 2.70 -9.06
N VAL A 352 10.37 1.54 -9.64
CA VAL A 352 10.81 0.25 -9.13
C VAL A 352 11.47 -0.55 -10.25
N TRP A 353 12.59 -1.15 -9.92
CA TRP A 353 13.34 -2.07 -10.77
C TRP A 353 13.56 -3.38 -10.03
N SER A 354 13.22 -4.50 -10.64
CA SER A 354 13.51 -5.84 -10.12
C SER A 354 14.11 -6.70 -11.23
N THR A 355 15.16 -7.43 -10.95
CA THR A 355 15.75 -8.39 -11.89
C THR A 355 16.25 -9.61 -11.13
N ALA A 356 16.17 -10.79 -11.78
CA ALA A 356 16.66 -12.04 -11.22
C ALA A 356 17.21 -12.96 -12.30
N LEU A 357 18.11 -13.83 -11.85
CA LEU A 357 18.56 -15.00 -12.57
C LEU A 357 18.37 -16.22 -11.66
N LYS A 358 17.53 -17.16 -12.08
CA LYS A 358 17.20 -18.40 -11.39
C LYS A 358 17.59 -19.59 -12.22
N ALA A 359 18.28 -20.53 -11.61
CA ALA A 359 18.51 -21.86 -12.18
C ALA A 359 17.72 -22.90 -11.38
N LYS A 360 16.97 -23.75 -12.06
CA LYS A 360 16.35 -24.95 -11.49
C LYS A 360 17.06 -26.18 -12.06
N PHE A 361 17.19 -27.20 -11.26
CA PHE A 361 17.83 -28.45 -11.66
C PHE A 361 17.24 -29.62 -10.91
N GLN A 362 17.15 -30.75 -11.61
CA GLN A 362 16.78 -32.05 -11.11
C GLN A 362 18.01 -32.95 -11.21
N ALA A 363 18.44 -33.54 -10.10
CA ALA A 363 19.58 -34.42 -10.02
C ALA A 363 19.13 -35.85 -9.64
N GLY A 364 18.99 -36.69 -10.64
CA GLY A 364 18.38 -38.01 -10.49
C GLY A 364 16.88 -37.92 -10.18
N ASP A 365 16.33 -38.97 -9.58
CA ASP A 365 14.90 -39.07 -9.33
C ASP A 365 14.47 -38.48 -7.99
N HIS A 366 15.44 -38.14 -7.12
CA HIS A 366 15.14 -37.73 -5.74
C HIS A 366 15.44 -36.31 -5.40
N LEU A 367 16.31 -35.62 -6.14
CA LEU A 367 16.76 -34.27 -5.72
C LEU A 367 16.39 -33.20 -6.73
N ASP A 368 15.52 -32.33 -6.32
CA ASP A 368 15.21 -31.07 -7.01
C ASP A 368 15.90 -29.91 -6.31
N GLY A 369 16.39 -28.95 -7.08
CA GLY A 369 17.06 -27.78 -6.53
C GLY A 369 16.82 -26.52 -7.32
N SER A 370 16.98 -25.37 -6.66
CA SER A 370 17.08 -24.09 -7.33
C SER A 370 18.06 -23.16 -6.65
N ALA A 371 18.68 -22.29 -7.45
CA ALA A 371 19.49 -21.18 -6.98
C ALA A 371 19.06 -19.90 -7.70
N GLU A 372 18.93 -18.81 -6.96
CA GLU A 372 18.50 -17.52 -7.48
C GLU A 372 19.38 -16.41 -6.92
N VAL A 373 19.75 -15.46 -7.78
CA VAL A 373 20.30 -14.17 -7.41
C VAL A 373 19.38 -13.10 -7.94
N SER A 374 19.08 -12.10 -7.12
CA SER A 374 18.17 -11.04 -7.49
C SER A 374 18.62 -9.67 -6.97
N TYR A 375 18.10 -8.64 -7.61
CA TYR A 375 18.33 -7.26 -7.22
C TYR A 375 17.05 -6.45 -7.40
N ASN A 376 16.59 -5.82 -6.32
CA ASN A 376 15.51 -4.85 -6.34
C ASN A 376 16.07 -3.45 -6.03
N ARG A 377 15.58 -2.45 -6.75
CA ARG A 377 15.84 -1.04 -6.47
C ARG A 377 14.57 -0.25 -6.67
N SER A 378 14.27 0.63 -5.71
CA SER A 378 13.19 1.59 -5.81
C SER A 378 13.65 2.99 -5.45
N LYS A 379 13.05 3.99 -6.08
CA LYS A 379 13.30 5.40 -5.80
C LYS A 379 11.99 6.16 -5.80
N ALA A 380 11.93 7.21 -4.98
CA ALA A 380 10.86 8.18 -5.00
C ALA A 380 11.42 9.57 -4.77
N ASP A 381 10.98 10.51 -5.60
CA ASP A 381 11.28 11.94 -5.51
C ASP A 381 9.96 12.70 -5.43
N TYR A 382 9.86 13.59 -4.46
CA TYR A 382 8.73 14.48 -4.28
C TYR A 382 9.24 15.90 -4.12
N HIS A 383 8.93 16.76 -5.09
CA HIS A 383 9.24 18.18 -5.03
C HIS A 383 7.92 18.94 -4.83
N GLN A 384 7.85 19.75 -3.78
CA GLN A 384 6.66 20.52 -3.40
C GLN A 384 6.96 21.98 -3.26
N ASN A 385 6.22 22.79 -3.97
CA ASN A 385 6.12 24.23 -3.75
C ASN A 385 4.76 24.53 -3.14
N TYR A 386 4.75 25.25 -2.01
CA TYR A 386 3.53 25.60 -1.29
C TYR A 386 3.54 27.08 -0.92
N MET A 387 2.44 27.78 -1.20
CA MET A 387 2.23 29.17 -0.85
C MET A 387 0.91 29.32 -0.08
N ARG A 388 0.94 30.13 0.98
CA ARG A 388 -0.24 30.56 1.71
C ARG A 388 -0.42 32.06 1.58
N LEU A 389 -1.56 32.47 1.07
CA LEU A 389 -2.06 33.83 1.15
C LEU A 389 -3.09 33.93 2.27
N GLN A 390 -3.11 35.06 2.97
CA GLN A 390 -4.09 35.40 4.00
C GLN A 390 -4.42 36.90 3.95
N PRO A 391 -5.48 37.36 4.62
CA PRO A 391 -5.82 38.76 4.66
C PRO A 391 -4.65 39.66 5.08
N ALA A 392 -4.51 40.79 4.43
CA ALA A 392 -3.53 41.81 4.78
C ALA A 392 -3.76 42.35 6.21
N VAL A 393 -2.74 42.99 6.78
CA VAL A 393 -2.87 43.62 8.11
C VAL A 393 -4.01 44.62 8.10
N GLY A 394 -4.94 44.51 9.05
CA GLY A 394 -6.13 45.36 9.16
C GLY A 394 -7.34 44.90 8.34
N VAL A 395 -7.20 43.89 7.49
CA VAL A 395 -8.33 43.24 6.80
C VAL A 395 -8.82 42.06 7.63
N ASN A 396 -10.08 42.05 8.00
CA ASN A 396 -10.67 41.00 8.83
C ASN A 396 -11.60 40.11 7.98
N SER A 397 -11.50 38.81 8.15
CA SER A 397 -12.46 37.83 7.61
C SER A 397 -13.40 37.36 8.71
N VAL A 398 -14.66 37.15 8.36
CA VAL A 398 -15.66 36.52 9.22
C VAL A 398 -16.26 35.34 8.48
N ILE A 399 -16.26 34.19 9.12
CA ILE A 399 -16.77 32.92 8.56
C ILE A 399 -17.89 32.39 9.46
N ASP A 400 -19.14 32.47 9.00
CA ASP A 400 -20.26 31.75 9.59
C ASP A 400 -20.29 30.33 9.00
N TYR A 401 -20.38 29.29 9.84
CA TYR A 401 -20.42 27.91 9.38
C TYR A 401 -21.41 27.05 10.18
N ASP A 402 -21.99 26.05 9.50
CA ASP A 402 -22.82 25.03 10.11
C ASP A 402 -22.58 23.66 9.41
N LEU A 403 -21.85 22.77 10.10
CA LEU A 403 -21.47 21.44 9.60
C LEU A 403 -22.61 20.42 9.61
N ARG A 404 -23.76 20.78 10.19
CA ARG A 404 -24.97 19.92 10.22
C ARG A 404 -25.80 20.04 8.93
N GLN A 405 -25.54 21.04 8.11
CA GLN A 405 -26.28 21.37 6.89
C GLN A 405 -25.76 20.54 5.70
N GLY A 406 -26.62 19.70 5.11
CA GLY A 406 -26.25 18.89 3.95
C GLY A 406 -25.10 17.90 4.22
N ALA A 407 -24.47 17.44 3.15
CA ALA A 407 -23.37 16.47 3.26
C ALA A 407 -22.02 17.11 3.61
N PHE A 408 -21.84 18.41 3.36
CA PHE A 408 -20.56 19.13 3.47
C PHE A 408 -20.62 20.40 4.34
N GLY A 409 -21.75 20.66 5.00
CA GLY A 409 -21.97 21.88 5.76
C GLY A 409 -22.33 23.07 4.87
N SER A 410 -22.60 24.20 5.52
CA SER A 410 -22.81 25.51 4.89
C SER A 410 -21.83 26.53 5.45
N PHE A 411 -21.41 27.48 4.62
CA PHE A 411 -20.42 28.48 4.97
C PHE A 411 -20.81 29.83 4.36
N ASN A 412 -20.48 30.91 5.06
CA ASN A 412 -20.59 32.27 4.55
C ASN A 412 -19.35 33.06 4.94
N VAL A 413 -18.62 33.60 3.95
CA VAL A 413 -17.38 34.37 4.15
C VAL A 413 -17.65 35.81 3.82
N SER A 414 -17.26 36.70 4.72
CA SER A 414 -17.42 38.15 4.56
C SER A 414 -16.21 38.93 5.09
N GLY A 415 -16.13 40.22 4.78
CA GLY A 415 -15.09 41.12 5.27
C GLY A 415 -13.80 41.17 4.47
N VAL A 416 -13.63 40.27 3.47
CA VAL A 416 -12.42 40.20 2.62
C VAL A 416 -12.78 39.79 1.19
N ASN A 417 -12.12 40.44 0.21
CA ASN A 417 -12.15 40.01 -1.19
C ASN A 417 -10.89 39.18 -1.50
N LEU A 418 -11.05 37.88 -1.67
CA LEU A 418 -9.94 36.94 -1.89
C LEU A 418 -9.31 37.04 -3.29
N THR A 419 -9.95 37.79 -4.22
CA THR A 419 -9.41 38.02 -5.57
C THR A 419 -8.67 39.35 -5.69
N ASP A 420 -8.68 40.18 -4.63
CA ASP A 420 -8.05 41.51 -4.61
C ASP A 420 -6.64 41.41 -3.96
N PRO A 421 -5.54 41.61 -4.75
CA PRO A 421 -4.17 41.53 -4.20
C PRO A 421 -3.90 42.57 -3.10
N SER A 422 -4.62 43.70 -3.08
CA SER A 422 -4.45 44.73 -2.05
C SER A 422 -4.95 44.31 -0.67
N GLN A 423 -5.84 43.31 -0.63
CA GLN A 423 -6.42 42.79 0.60
C GLN A 423 -5.69 41.50 1.11
N MET A 424 -4.68 41.00 0.38
CA MET A 424 -4.02 39.75 0.69
C MET A 424 -2.50 39.91 0.86
N ARG A 425 -1.89 39.03 1.62
CA ARG A 425 -0.44 38.90 1.80
C ARG A 425 -0.02 37.45 1.86
N MET A 426 1.17 37.12 1.39
CA MET A 426 1.80 35.81 1.56
C MET A 426 2.35 35.68 2.98
N SER A 427 1.98 34.62 3.69
CA SER A 427 2.41 34.38 5.07
C SER A 427 3.34 33.17 5.18
N ILE A 428 3.30 32.25 4.23
CA ILE A 428 4.12 31.03 4.21
C ILE A 428 4.53 30.73 2.78
N LEU A 429 5.78 30.30 2.64
CA LEU A 429 6.33 29.70 1.43
C LEU A 429 7.13 28.47 1.83
N PHE A 430 6.76 27.28 1.31
CA PHE A 430 7.57 26.07 1.38
C PHE A 430 8.14 25.74 0.01
N ASP A 431 9.39 25.27 0.01
CA ASP A 431 10.08 24.66 -1.12
C ASP A 431 10.77 23.42 -0.57
N ASN A 432 10.19 22.25 -0.82
CA ASN A 432 10.58 20.99 -0.21
C ASN A 432 10.91 19.96 -1.28
N ASP A 433 12.09 19.35 -1.17
CA ASP A 433 12.43 18.10 -1.84
C ASP A 433 12.43 16.96 -0.82
N TYR A 434 11.87 15.84 -1.19
CA TYR A 434 11.92 14.60 -0.43
C TYR A 434 12.38 13.48 -1.35
N ARG A 435 13.46 12.81 -0.96
CA ARG A 435 14.06 11.73 -1.74
C ARG A 435 14.18 10.49 -0.88
N ALA A 436 13.68 9.39 -1.39
CA ALA A 436 13.83 8.08 -0.77
C ALA A 436 14.36 7.08 -1.78
N LYS A 437 15.15 6.13 -1.30
CA LYS A 437 15.74 5.08 -2.14
C LYS A 437 15.94 3.82 -1.33
N THR A 438 15.59 2.69 -1.92
CA THR A 438 15.87 1.35 -1.38
C THR A 438 16.62 0.52 -2.42
N ASP A 439 17.69 -0.13 -2.00
CA ASP A 439 18.47 -1.12 -2.76
C ASP A 439 18.45 -2.45 -2.01
N ALA A 440 18.06 -3.55 -2.68
CA ALA A 440 17.92 -4.87 -2.04
C ALA A 440 18.47 -6.01 -2.91
N PRO A 441 19.78 -6.28 -2.87
CA PRO A 441 20.35 -7.53 -3.41
C PRO A 441 19.98 -8.73 -2.53
N ALA A 442 19.68 -9.88 -3.17
CA ALA A 442 19.40 -11.13 -2.49
C ALA A 442 19.99 -12.33 -3.23
N ALA A 443 20.27 -13.39 -2.47
CA ALA A 443 20.60 -14.71 -2.98
C ALA A 443 19.81 -15.76 -2.20
N ARG A 444 19.30 -16.77 -2.90
CA ARG A 444 18.49 -17.86 -2.34
C ARG A 444 18.86 -19.18 -2.98
N THR A 445 18.78 -20.27 -2.20
CA THR A 445 18.83 -21.64 -2.71
C THR A 445 17.81 -22.48 -1.98
N ASP A 446 17.10 -23.32 -2.74
CA ASP A 446 16.09 -24.23 -2.24
C ASP A 446 16.34 -25.63 -2.80
N TRP A 447 16.17 -26.65 -1.99
CA TRP A 447 16.37 -28.04 -2.29
C TRP A 447 15.23 -28.86 -1.77
N THR A 448 14.82 -29.90 -2.53
CA THR A 448 13.82 -30.84 -2.13
C THR A 448 14.36 -32.24 -2.39
N TRP A 449 14.44 -33.07 -1.34
CA TRP A 449 14.73 -34.47 -1.42
C TRP A 449 13.43 -35.27 -1.36
N ASN A 450 13.08 -35.95 -2.42
CA ASN A 450 11.90 -36.81 -2.53
C ASN A 450 12.22 -38.22 -1.99
N PHE A 451 11.38 -38.72 -1.09
CA PHE A 451 11.55 -40.03 -0.48
C PHE A 451 10.76 -41.12 -1.23
N ASP A 452 11.29 -42.31 -1.31
CA ASP A 452 10.56 -43.53 -1.72
C ASP A 452 9.79 -44.09 -0.50
N SER A 453 8.77 -43.42 -0.05
CA SER A 453 8.03 -43.78 1.15
C SER A 453 6.55 -43.46 1.01
N ASP A 454 5.69 -44.35 1.49
CA ASP A 454 4.24 -44.19 1.51
C ASP A 454 3.77 -43.06 2.46
N HIS A 455 4.62 -42.65 3.41
CA HIS A 455 4.25 -41.71 4.47
C HIS A 455 5.04 -40.41 4.40
N TRP A 456 6.32 -40.46 4.17
CA TRP A 456 7.21 -39.30 4.05
C TRP A 456 7.42 -39.01 2.57
N ARG A 457 6.90 -37.87 2.12
CA ARG A 457 6.94 -37.49 0.71
C ARG A 457 8.26 -36.82 0.34
N SER A 458 8.58 -35.71 1.08
CA SER A 458 9.80 -34.97 0.79
C SER A 458 10.36 -34.26 2.02
N LEU A 459 11.66 -33.94 1.92
CA LEU A 459 12.35 -33.00 2.81
C LEU A 459 12.79 -31.80 1.98
N ALA A 460 12.18 -30.66 2.19
CA ALA A 460 12.60 -29.39 1.61
C ALA A 460 13.49 -28.63 2.59
N PHE A 461 14.58 -28.04 2.08
CA PHE A 461 15.46 -27.19 2.88
C PHE A 461 16.08 -26.10 2.01
N GLY A 462 16.45 -24.99 2.62
CA GLY A 462 17.03 -23.88 1.86
C GLY A 462 17.61 -22.80 2.73
N ALA A 463 18.28 -21.88 2.06
CA ALA A 463 18.89 -20.71 2.70
C ALA A 463 18.70 -19.47 1.82
N ARG A 464 18.66 -18.31 2.50
CA ARG A 464 18.50 -17.01 1.85
C ARG A 464 19.31 -15.94 2.58
N VAL A 465 19.90 -15.04 1.81
CA VAL A 465 20.50 -13.80 2.33
C VAL A 465 19.93 -12.62 1.54
N THR A 466 19.39 -11.63 2.25
CA THR A 466 18.90 -10.38 1.65
C THR A 466 19.50 -9.22 2.41
N LYS A 467 20.04 -8.24 1.68
CA LYS A 467 20.47 -6.97 2.27
C LYS A 467 19.55 -5.88 1.76
N ILE A 468 18.94 -5.12 2.67
CA ILE A 468 18.07 -3.98 2.37
C ILE A 468 18.77 -2.72 2.86
N LYS A 469 19.01 -1.77 1.95
CA LYS A 469 19.53 -0.46 2.30
C LYS A 469 18.51 0.59 1.89
N SER A 470 18.01 1.34 2.87
CA SER A 470 17.04 2.42 2.65
C SER A 470 17.63 3.74 3.11
N ASP A 471 17.67 4.70 2.19
CA ASP A 471 18.19 6.06 2.43
C ASP A 471 17.03 7.06 2.22
N GLN A 472 16.93 8.04 3.11
CA GLN A 472 16.00 9.16 3.00
C GLN A 472 16.77 10.47 3.18
N ASP A 473 16.56 11.42 2.27
CA ASP A 473 17.26 12.70 2.24
C ASP A 473 16.28 13.84 1.86
N PRO A 474 15.58 14.43 2.83
CA PRO A 474 14.73 15.61 2.61
C PRO A 474 15.59 16.88 2.52
N LEU A 475 15.17 17.78 1.63
CA LEU A 475 15.60 19.20 1.63
C LEU A 475 14.35 20.04 1.90
N ARG A 476 14.46 21.05 2.75
CA ARG A 476 13.29 21.82 3.15
C ARG A 476 13.60 23.30 3.33
N ALA A 477 12.87 24.14 2.62
CA ALA A 477 12.76 25.56 2.92
C ALA A 477 11.36 25.86 3.48
N ASP A 478 11.32 26.46 4.67
CA ASP A 478 10.09 26.88 5.37
C ASP A 478 10.22 28.35 5.73
N ILE A 479 9.72 29.21 4.85
CA ILE A 479 9.89 30.66 4.94
C ILE A 479 8.59 31.29 5.45
N ARG A 480 8.68 32.01 6.55
CA ARG A 480 7.56 32.66 7.24
C ARG A 480 7.94 34.12 7.52
N PRO A 481 7.76 35.05 6.56
CA PRO A 481 8.06 36.47 6.77
C PRO A 481 7.22 37.05 7.93
N THR A 482 7.85 37.74 8.87
CA THR A 482 7.22 38.23 10.13
C THR A 482 5.92 38.99 9.90
N ASN A 483 5.90 39.91 8.91
CA ASN A 483 4.70 40.66 8.55
C ASN A 483 4.01 40.17 7.27
N GLY A 484 4.50 39.06 6.71
CA GLY A 484 4.11 38.58 5.38
C GLY A 484 4.62 39.49 4.26
N VAL A 485 4.43 39.05 3.01
CA VAL A 485 4.73 39.83 1.79
C VAL A 485 3.41 40.25 1.16
N PRO A 486 3.15 41.59 0.93
CA PRO A 486 1.93 42.00 0.26
C PRO A 486 1.73 41.31 -1.10
N ALA A 487 0.53 40.84 -1.37
CA ALA A 487 0.26 40.12 -2.62
C ALA A 487 0.42 41.03 -3.86
N THR A 488 0.34 42.35 -3.71
CA THR A 488 0.66 43.32 -4.77
C THR A 488 2.12 43.25 -5.25
N GLN A 489 3.05 42.79 -4.41
CA GLN A 489 4.45 42.58 -4.78
C GLN A 489 4.67 41.20 -5.47
N LEU A 490 3.64 40.36 -5.53
CA LEU A 490 3.65 39.03 -6.08
C LEU A 490 2.81 38.92 -7.36
N SER A 491 2.46 40.03 -8.01
CA SER A 491 1.54 40.07 -9.17
C SER A 491 1.94 39.14 -10.30
N ASP A 492 3.25 38.96 -10.53
CA ASP A 492 3.78 38.08 -11.59
C ASP A 492 3.58 36.57 -11.30
N PHE A 493 3.40 36.20 -10.02
CA PHE A 493 3.24 34.83 -9.54
C PHE A 493 1.80 34.47 -9.22
N LEU A 494 0.89 35.44 -9.19
CA LEU A 494 -0.49 35.24 -8.76
C LEU A 494 -1.47 35.36 -9.95
N ARG A 495 -2.47 34.49 -9.93
CA ARG A 495 -3.64 34.54 -10.81
C ARG A 495 -4.87 34.22 -9.98
N VAL A 496 -6.04 34.51 -10.49
CA VAL A 496 -7.30 34.08 -9.87
C VAL A 496 -7.51 32.61 -10.23
N TYR A 497 -7.44 31.76 -9.23
CA TYR A 497 -7.94 30.41 -9.33
C TYR A 497 -9.47 30.44 -9.26
N SER A 498 -10.17 29.67 -10.09
CA SER A 498 -11.61 29.52 -10.07
C SER A 498 -12.04 28.11 -10.41
N ASN A 499 -12.96 27.55 -9.62
CA ASN A 499 -13.64 26.29 -9.92
C ASN A 499 -15.13 26.40 -9.64
N ASP A 500 -15.91 26.83 -10.64
CA ASP A 500 -17.36 27.01 -10.52
C ASP A 500 -18.11 25.70 -10.33
N ASP A 501 -17.50 24.58 -10.72
CA ASP A 501 -18.05 23.22 -10.54
C ASP A 501 -17.61 22.53 -9.24
N PHE A 502 -16.82 23.22 -8.39
CA PHE A 502 -16.36 22.64 -7.13
C PHE A 502 -17.54 22.16 -6.29
N MET A 503 -17.57 20.83 -6.05
CA MET A 503 -18.63 20.18 -5.27
C MET A 503 -20.06 20.61 -5.70
N LYS A 504 -20.30 20.77 -7.00
CA LYS A 504 -21.50 21.35 -7.60
C LYS A 504 -22.78 20.72 -7.06
N GLY A 505 -23.63 21.56 -6.45
CA GLY A 505 -24.92 21.13 -5.90
C GLY A 505 -24.84 20.41 -4.56
N GLU A 506 -23.64 20.17 -4.02
CA GLU A 506 -23.45 19.48 -2.75
C GLU A 506 -22.76 20.34 -1.66
N PHE A 507 -22.15 21.47 -2.06
CA PHE A 507 -21.41 22.34 -1.20
C PHE A 507 -21.76 23.81 -1.47
N ASP A 508 -22.04 24.58 -0.43
CA ASP A 508 -22.49 25.95 -0.56
C ASP A 508 -21.74 26.94 0.34
N GLY A 509 -21.48 28.12 -0.17
CA GLY A 509 -21.11 29.28 0.59
C GLY A 509 -19.63 29.64 0.72
N LEU A 510 -18.65 28.77 0.42
CA LEU A 510 -17.25 29.20 0.31
C LEU A 510 -16.98 29.83 -1.06
N PRO A 511 -16.12 30.90 -1.13
CA PRO A 511 -15.74 31.48 -2.39
C PRO A 511 -15.10 30.48 -3.34
N ARG A 512 -15.57 30.46 -4.60
CA ARG A 512 -15.05 29.56 -5.65
C ARG A 512 -13.91 30.16 -6.43
N SER A 513 -13.63 31.44 -6.19
CA SER A 513 -12.55 32.20 -6.83
C SER A 513 -11.69 32.89 -5.78
N TYR A 514 -10.39 32.77 -5.88
CA TYR A 514 -9.40 33.38 -4.98
C TYR A 514 -8.02 33.43 -5.64
N LEU A 515 -7.13 34.27 -5.09
CA LEU A 515 -5.75 34.34 -5.56
C LEU A 515 -5.01 33.02 -5.27
N GLY A 516 -4.29 32.52 -6.27
CA GLY A 516 -3.43 31.36 -6.15
C GLY A 516 -2.22 31.51 -7.07
N SER A 517 -1.23 30.66 -6.89
CA SER A 517 -0.11 30.52 -7.82
C SER A 517 -0.29 29.28 -8.72
N PHE A 518 0.39 29.25 -9.84
CA PHE A 518 0.24 28.22 -10.87
C PHE A 518 1.60 27.61 -11.23
N ARG A 519 1.57 26.40 -11.76
CA ARG A 519 2.75 25.59 -12.08
C ARG A 519 3.75 26.32 -13.00
N GLU A 520 3.26 27.10 -13.93
CA GLU A 520 4.09 27.79 -14.94
C GLU A 520 4.95 28.91 -14.33
N VAL A 521 4.58 29.44 -13.18
CA VAL A 521 5.24 30.57 -12.54
C VAL A 521 5.77 30.26 -11.14
N PHE A 522 5.34 29.17 -10.52
CA PHE A 522 5.70 28.79 -9.16
C PHE A 522 6.71 27.64 -9.17
N THR A 523 7.99 27.96 -9.21
CA THR A 523 9.11 27.01 -9.35
C THR A 523 10.03 27.00 -8.12
N GLY A 524 9.50 27.38 -6.96
CA GLY A 524 10.22 27.40 -5.69
C GLY A 524 10.78 28.78 -5.32
N CYS A 525 11.67 28.82 -4.33
CA CYS A 525 12.26 30.03 -3.79
C CYS A 525 12.97 30.89 -4.86
N SER A 526 13.61 30.26 -5.81
CA SER A 526 14.35 30.94 -6.89
C SER A 526 13.45 31.82 -7.77
N ALA A 527 12.16 31.54 -7.83
CA ALA A 527 11.19 32.38 -8.54
C ALA A 527 11.05 33.76 -7.92
N PHE A 528 11.31 33.92 -6.62
CA PHE A 528 11.10 35.16 -5.87
C PHE A 528 12.39 35.97 -5.70
N THR A 529 13.30 35.96 -6.67
CA THR A 529 14.60 36.65 -6.62
C THR A 529 14.49 38.18 -6.44
N ALA A 530 13.39 38.76 -6.84
CA ALA A 530 13.10 40.19 -6.64
C ALA A 530 12.71 40.53 -5.18
N ILE A 531 12.46 39.56 -4.30
CA ILE A 531 12.04 39.73 -2.93
C ILE A 531 13.15 39.25 -1.98
N PRO A 532 14.01 40.17 -1.47
CA PRO A 532 15.18 39.80 -0.68
C PRO A 532 14.89 38.96 0.57
N SER A 533 13.75 39.22 1.24
CA SER A 533 13.33 38.43 2.43
C SER A 533 13.05 36.96 2.12
N ILE A 534 12.86 36.60 0.85
CA ILE A 534 12.66 35.25 0.37
C ILE A 534 13.95 34.72 -0.28
N SER A 535 14.42 35.39 -1.32
CA SER A 535 15.51 34.89 -2.17
C SER A 535 16.88 34.77 -1.47
N GLN A 536 17.08 35.59 -0.44
CA GLN A 536 18.33 35.58 0.37
C GLN A 536 18.18 34.83 1.69
N ASN A 537 17.04 34.20 1.95
CA ASN A 537 16.86 33.38 3.13
C ASN A 537 17.78 32.15 3.05
N ALA A 538 18.53 31.86 4.14
CA ALA A 538 19.45 30.74 4.17
C ALA A 538 18.81 29.39 3.84
N GLN A 539 17.55 29.19 4.22
CA GLN A 539 16.78 27.98 3.89
C GLN A 539 16.41 27.90 2.40
N CYS A 540 16.19 29.06 1.75
CA CYS A 540 15.94 29.11 0.32
C CYS A 540 17.21 28.84 -0.50
N LEU A 541 18.38 29.29 -0.01
CA LEU A 541 19.68 29.12 -0.69
C LEU A 541 20.23 27.69 -0.50
N ASP A 542 20.10 27.14 0.69
CA ASP A 542 20.55 25.79 1.03
C ASP A 542 19.60 25.12 2.05
N GLY A 543 18.59 24.47 1.55
CA GLY A 543 17.61 23.74 2.38
C GLY A 543 18.24 22.62 3.23
N ARG A 544 19.48 22.20 2.94
CA ARG A 544 20.19 21.19 3.74
C ARG A 544 20.65 21.70 5.10
N ASN A 545 20.86 23.01 5.22
CA ASN A 545 21.18 23.64 6.50
C ASN A 545 19.95 23.86 7.39
N ASN A 546 18.78 23.39 6.96
CA ASN A 546 17.56 23.44 7.75
C ASN A 546 17.55 22.29 8.77
N ALA A 547 17.34 22.63 10.03
CA ALA A 547 17.24 21.68 11.13
C ALA A 547 16.19 20.56 10.87
N LEU A 548 15.05 20.92 10.23
CA LEU A 548 14.00 19.94 9.90
C LEU A 548 14.44 18.94 8.80
N ALA A 549 15.28 19.36 7.86
CA ALA A 549 15.87 18.47 6.87
C ALA A 549 16.80 17.45 7.54
N TYR A 550 17.67 17.90 8.44
CA TYR A 550 18.56 16.99 9.18
C TYR A 550 17.81 15.97 10.02
N ALA A 551 16.71 16.35 10.67
CA ALA A 551 15.90 15.45 11.47
C ALA A 551 15.26 14.32 10.63
N GLY A 552 14.94 14.61 9.36
CA GLY A 552 14.36 13.64 8.42
C GLY A 552 15.38 12.81 7.64
N THR A 553 16.67 13.13 7.71
CA THR A 553 17.72 12.40 6.97
C THR A 553 18.15 11.15 7.75
N PHE A 554 18.07 9.99 7.11
CA PHE A 554 18.53 8.73 7.71
C PHE A 554 19.00 7.72 6.65
N SER A 555 19.80 6.75 7.11
CA SER A 555 20.18 5.56 6.34
C SER A 555 20.04 4.32 7.22
N ILE A 556 19.31 3.33 6.71
CA ILE A 556 19.05 2.07 7.40
C ILE A 556 19.58 0.93 6.53
N ASP A 557 20.49 0.14 7.09
CA ASP A 557 21.01 -1.10 6.53
C ASP A 557 20.46 -2.28 7.34
N GLU A 558 19.66 -3.16 6.70
CA GLU A 558 19.21 -4.43 7.28
C GLU A 558 19.80 -5.58 6.49
N LYS A 559 20.32 -6.59 7.17
CA LYS A 559 20.77 -7.85 6.55
C LYS A 559 20.00 -9.01 7.17
N PHE A 560 19.29 -9.74 6.35
CA PHE A 560 18.57 -10.94 6.71
C PHE A 560 19.36 -12.17 6.27
N SER A 561 19.58 -13.09 7.20
CA SER A 561 20.13 -14.42 6.94
C SER A 561 19.13 -15.45 7.44
N GLU A 562 18.67 -16.31 6.55
CA GLU A 562 17.55 -17.21 6.80
C GLU A 562 17.91 -18.63 6.36
N ALA A 563 17.42 -19.64 7.09
CA ALA A 563 17.49 -21.02 6.70
C ALA A 563 16.20 -21.73 7.13
N TYR A 564 15.78 -22.75 6.39
CA TYR A 564 14.61 -23.54 6.74
C TYR A 564 14.79 -25.02 6.44
N SER A 565 13.96 -25.82 7.09
CA SER A 565 13.72 -27.22 6.81
C SER A 565 12.23 -27.52 6.97
N LYS A 566 11.65 -28.27 6.01
CA LYS A 566 10.24 -28.64 5.97
C LYS A 566 10.12 -30.11 5.51
N VAL A 567 9.31 -30.87 6.19
CA VAL A 567 8.95 -32.24 5.81
C VAL A 567 7.52 -32.26 5.32
N ASP A 568 7.30 -32.78 4.12
CA ASP A 568 5.97 -33.07 3.58
C ASP A 568 5.66 -34.57 3.81
N TRP A 569 4.44 -34.86 4.28
CA TRP A 569 3.98 -36.17 4.65
C TRP A 569 2.57 -36.44 4.13
N GLY A 570 2.18 -37.71 4.05
CA GLY A 570 0.82 -38.11 3.70
C GLY A 570 0.58 -39.56 3.97
N PHE A 571 -0.68 -39.91 4.20
CA PHE A 571 -1.15 -41.31 4.34
C PHE A 571 -2.66 -41.37 4.06
N ASP A 572 -3.17 -42.55 3.84
CA ASP A 572 -4.61 -42.76 3.66
C ASP A 572 -5.23 -43.27 4.98
N ALA A 573 -6.17 -42.48 5.53
CA ALA A 573 -7.00 -42.87 6.67
C ALA A 573 -8.26 -43.62 6.15
N GLY A 574 -8.07 -44.87 5.84
CA GLY A 574 -9.07 -45.65 5.09
C GLY A 574 -9.11 -45.25 3.61
N SER A 575 -10.24 -44.70 3.13
CA SER A 575 -10.35 -44.16 1.78
C SER A 575 -10.15 -42.63 1.72
N MET A 576 -9.72 -42.00 2.81
CA MET A 576 -9.61 -40.57 2.96
C MET A 576 -8.13 -40.16 3.02
N PRO A 577 -7.61 -39.50 1.98
CA PRO A 577 -6.23 -39.00 2.01
C PRO A 577 -6.04 -37.91 3.08
N VAL A 578 -4.98 -38.05 3.85
CA VAL A 578 -4.49 -37.03 4.78
C VAL A 578 -3.07 -36.67 4.39
N SER A 579 -2.81 -35.38 4.23
CA SER A 579 -1.48 -34.88 3.89
C SER A 579 -1.16 -33.61 4.67
N GLY A 580 0.11 -33.27 4.71
CA GLY A 580 0.49 -32.02 5.39
C GLY A 580 1.98 -31.78 5.35
N ASN A 581 2.39 -30.79 6.07
CA ASN A 581 3.80 -30.47 6.28
C ASN A 581 4.02 -29.94 7.70
N PHE A 582 5.25 -30.06 8.15
CA PHE A 582 5.75 -29.36 9.32
C PHE A 582 7.20 -28.95 9.08
N GLY A 583 7.59 -27.85 9.71
CA GLY A 583 8.93 -27.34 9.49
C GLY A 583 9.31 -26.24 10.46
N MET A 584 10.54 -25.77 10.28
CA MET A 584 11.13 -24.71 11.07
C MET A 584 11.92 -23.78 10.15
N ARG A 585 11.73 -22.48 10.35
CA ARG A 585 12.55 -21.42 9.75
C ARG A 585 13.32 -20.68 10.81
N TYR A 586 14.60 -20.45 10.59
CA TYR A 586 15.44 -19.56 11.37
C TYR A 586 15.67 -18.26 10.61
N VAL A 587 15.55 -17.12 11.29
CA VAL A 587 15.78 -15.79 10.73
C VAL A 587 16.69 -15.01 11.66
N GLN A 588 17.77 -14.45 11.11
CA GLN A 588 18.60 -13.46 11.78
C GLN A 588 18.54 -12.16 11.00
N ARG A 589 18.21 -11.05 11.68
CA ARG A 589 18.29 -9.69 11.17
C ARG A 589 19.43 -8.95 11.86
N GLU A 590 20.34 -8.37 11.10
CA GLU A 590 21.34 -7.40 11.55
C GLU A 590 20.88 -6.02 11.09
N LEU A 591 20.76 -5.07 12.00
CA LEU A 591 20.34 -3.69 11.77
C LEU A 591 21.49 -2.72 12.05
N ASP A 592 21.77 -1.78 11.12
CA ASP A 592 22.58 -0.58 11.31
C ASP A 592 21.73 0.64 10.89
N SER A 593 21.31 1.44 11.87
CA SER A 593 20.46 2.62 11.67
C SER A 593 21.25 3.88 12.00
N ARG A 594 21.31 4.82 11.06
CA ARG A 594 21.98 6.11 11.19
C ARG A 594 20.98 7.24 10.98
N GLY A 595 21.06 8.25 11.83
CA GLY A 595 20.19 9.42 11.79
C GLY A 595 20.90 10.61 12.42
N ASN A 596 20.11 11.62 12.79
CA ASN A 596 20.61 12.82 13.45
C ASN A 596 19.75 13.17 14.68
N LEU A 597 20.41 13.49 15.77
CA LEU A 597 19.79 14.19 16.89
C LEU A 597 19.76 15.69 16.57
N LEU A 598 18.58 16.26 16.46
CA LEU A 598 18.40 17.69 16.40
C LEU A 598 18.19 18.23 17.81
N SER A 599 19.20 18.93 18.32
CA SER A 599 19.13 19.54 19.65
C SER A 599 18.10 20.66 19.71
N ALA A 600 17.67 21.04 20.91
CA ALA A 600 16.80 22.18 21.15
C ALA A 600 17.36 23.52 20.65
N THR A 601 18.67 23.62 20.44
CA THR A 601 19.34 24.80 19.87
C THR A 601 19.49 24.75 18.35
N GLY A 602 18.98 23.68 17.70
CA GLY A 602 19.06 23.50 16.26
C GLY A 602 20.32 22.84 15.73
N ALA A 603 21.24 22.40 16.62
CA ALA A 603 22.43 21.66 16.18
C ALA A 603 22.06 20.22 15.81
N ALA A 604 22.54 19.77 14.64
CA ALA A 604 22.41 18.39 14.19
C ALA A 604 23.64 17.57 14.62
N ILE A 605 23.40 16.48 15.34
CA ILE A 605 24.44 15.59 15.87
C ILE A 605 24.17 14.19 15.27
N PRO A 606 25.12 13.62 14.51
CA PRO A 606 24.95 12.27 13.95
C PRO A 606 24.78 11.22 15.06
N THR A 607 23.89 10.27 14.83
CA THR A 607 23.60 9.15 15.72
C THR A 607 23.63 7.84 14.96
N ASP A 608 24.06 6.76 15.62
CA ASP A 608 24.02 5.40 15.10
C ASP A 608 23.47 4.42 16.12
N TYR A 609 22.83 3.37 15.64
CA TYR A 609 22.29 2.27 16.44
C TYR A 609 22.45 0.95 15.70
N ARG A 610 22.89 -0.09 16.41
CA ARG A 610 23.05 -1.44 15.86
C ARG A 610 22.37 -2.46 16.73
N ASN A 611 21.71 -3.44 16.09
CA ASN A 611 21.07 -4.54 16.77
C ASN A 611 21.09 -5.82 15.92
N THR A 612 20.92 -6.97 16.60
CA THR A 612 20.73 -8.26 15.96
C THR A 612 19.56 -8.99 16.60
N ASP A 613 18.51 -9.28 15.80
CA ASP A 613 17.38 -10.08 16.19
C ASP A 613 17.52 -11.50 15.63
N ARG A 614 17.00 -12.49 16.39
CA ARG A 614 17.00 -13.91 15.98
C ARG A 614 15.65 -14.51 16.32
N GLU A 615 15.05 -15.20 15.33
CA GLU A 615 13.73 -15.76 15.46
C GLU A 615 13.68 -17.20 14.93
N TRP A 616 12.91 -18.04 15.63
CA TRP A 616 12.59 -19.41 15.23
C TRP A 616 11.10 -19.49 14.95
N LEU A 617 10.74 -19.94 13.75
CA LEU A 617 9.40 -19.90 13.22
C LEU A 617 8.93 -21.32 12.87
N PRO A 618 8.39 -22.09 13.84
CA PRO A 618 7.79 -23.37 13.57
C PRO A 618 6.48 -23.21 12.81
N SER A 619 6.15 -24.19 11.95
CA SER A 619 4.87 -24.30 11.28
C SER A 619 4.45 -25.74 11.10
N ALA A 620 3.15 -26.00 11.14
CA ALA A 620 2.55 -27.29 10.85
C ALA A 620 1.19 -27.09 10.19
N ILE A 621 0.94 -27.78 9.09
CA ILE A 621 -0.30 -27.72 8.33
C ILE A 621 -0.73 -29.14 7.98
N ALA A 622 -2.03 -29.41 8.09
CA ALA A 622 -2.66 -30.66 7.69
C ALA A 622 -3.84 -30.40 6.77
N LYS A 623 -4.01 -31.24 5.77
CA LYS A 623 -5.10 -31.29 4.80
C LYS A 623 -5.72 -32.66 4.86
N TRP A 624 -7.01 -32.73 5.11
CA TRP A 624 -7.79 -33.96 5.16
C TRP A 624 -8.87 -33.95 4.09
N GLU A 625 -8.79 -34.84 3.13
CA GLU A 625 -9.80 -35.05 2.08
C GLU A 625 -10.87 -36.01 2.59
N ILE A 626 -11.90 -35.45 3.25
CA ILE A 626 -13.00 -36.24 3.86
C ILE A 626 -13.80 -37.00 2.78
N THR A 627 -14.02 -36.33 1.64
CA THR A 627 -14.55 -36.91 0.41
C THR A 627 -13.85 -36.24 -0.78
N ASP A 628 -14.06 -36.76 -1.99
CA ASP A 628 -13.58 -36.13 -3.23
C ASP A 628 -14.02 -34.64 -3.40
N LYS A 629 -15.07 -34.23 -2.67
CA LYS A 629 -15.66 -32.88 -2.72
C LYS A 629 -15.52 -32.08 -1.44
N LEU A 630 -15.25 -32.71 -0.31
CA LEU A 630 -15.19 -32.06 1.00
C LEU A 630 -13.80 -32.20 1.60
N LEU A 631 -13.19 -31.05 1.89
CA LEU A 631 -11.81 -30.94 2.35
C LEU A 631 -11.77 -30.09 3.64
N LEU A 632 -11.04 -30.56 4.62
CA LEU A 632 -10.71 -29.81 5.86
C LEU A 632 -9.22 -29.52 5.89
N ARG A 633 -8.86 -28.27 6.15
CA ARG A 633 -7.48 -27.84 6.42
C ARG A 633 -7.38 -27.28 7.82
N GLY A 634 -6.25 -27.50 8.46
CA GLY A 634 -5.92 -26.85 9.72
C GLY A 634 -4.41 -26.66 9.83
N GLY A 635 -4.00 -25.63 10.56
CA GLY A 635 -2.59 -25.41 10.77
C GLY A 635 -2.30 -24.42 11.87
N ALA A 636 -1.05 -24.44 12.31
CA ALA A 636 -0.50 -23.54 13.30
C ALA A 636 0.89 -23.07 12.85
N ALA A 637 1.19 -21.80 13.06
CA ALA A 637 2.50 -21.26 12.75
C ALA A 637 2.85 -20.12 13.70
N ARG A 638 4.13 -20.01 14.04
CA ARG A 638 4.68 -18.78 14.58
C ARG A 638 5.13 -17.88 13.44
N VAL A 639 4.65 -16.68 13.43
CA VAL A 639 4.97 -15.68 12.39
C VAL A 639 5.60 -14.45 13.04
N VAL A 640 6.42 -13.75 12.25
CA VAL A 640 7.07 -12.51 12.66
C VAL A 640 6.87 -11.45 11.59
N ALA A 641 6.65 -10.20 11.99
CA ALA A 641 6.74 -9.04 11.10
C ALA A 641 7.75 -8.04 11.65
N PHE A 642 8.70 -7.66 10.82
CA PHE A 642 9.70 -6.68 11.20
C PHE A 642 9.09 -5.27 11.15
N PRO A 643 9.54 -4.33 12.04
CA PRO A 643 9.07 -2.96 12.01
C PRO A 643 9.26 -2.32 10.63
N ASN A 644 8.41 -1.35 10.31
CA ASN A 644 8.59 -0.57 9.09
C ASN A 644 9.97 0.11 9.10
N THR A 645 10.62 0.19 7.95
CA THR A 645 11.97 0.75 7.84
C THR A 645 12.04 2.18 8.39
N GLU A 646 11.04 3.01 8.11
CA GLU A 646 10.98 4.40 8.63
C GLU A 646 10.93 4.47 10.16
N ASP A 647 10.27 3.52 10.82
CA ASP A 647 10.18 3.45 12.29
C ASP A 647 11.53 3.16 12.96
N LEU A 648 12.43 2.52 12.22
CA LEU A 648 13.79 2.18 12.66
C LEU A 648 14.78 3.33 12.55
N ASN A 649 14.35 4.50 12.08
CA ASN A 649 15.15 5.70 12.04
C ASN A 649 15.73 6.03 13.43
N ASN A 650 17.01 6.40 13.50
CA ASN A 650 17.70 6.82 14.74
C ASN A 650 17.71 8.36 14.94
N GLY A 651 16.88 9.09 14.18
CA GLY A 651 16.70 10.53 14.33
C GLY A 651 15.89 10.90 15.56
N VAL A 652 16.25 12.03 16.19
CA VAL A 652 15.52 12.63 17.32
C VAL A 652 15.45 14.14 17.12
N THR A 653 14.27 14.71 17.34
CA THR A 653 14.08 16.17 17.34
C THR A 653 13.66 16.62 18.73
N LEU A 654 14.41 17.55 19.31
CA LEU A 654 14.14 18.15 20.61
C LEU A 654 13.64 19.58 20.43
N ASN A 655 12.58 19.94 21.14
CA ASN A 655 12.01 21.30 21.11
C ASN A 655 12.64 22.15 22.22
N ASN A 656 12.85 23.43 21.94
CA ASN A 656 13.36 24.41 22.92
C ASN A 656 12.22 24.96 23.79
N ASN A 657 11.57 24.06 24.56
CA ASN A 657 10.46 24.42 25.45
C ASN A 657 10.60 23.90 26.87
N ALA A 658 11.81 23.47 27.27
CA ALA A 658 12.15 23.15 28.65
C ALA A 658 12.19 24.44 29.49
N VAL A 659 11.62 24.41 30.70
CA VAL A 659 11.58 25.59 31.59
C VAL A 659 12.50 25.35 32.77
N PHE A 660 13.34 26.37 33.07
CA PHE A 660 14.27 26.35 34.18
C PHE A 660 13.94 27.49 35.15
N ASP A 661 14.09 27.22 36.44
CA ASP A 661 14.09 28.23 37.51
C ASP A 661 15.38 28.10 38.30
N ASN A 662 16.12 29.21 38.43
CA ASN A 662 17.43 29.27 39.13
C ASN A 662 18.40 28.13 38.71
N GLY A 663 18.41 27.73 37.43
CA GLY A 663 19.25 26.64 36.90
C GLY A 663 18.70 25.24 37.14
N VAL A 664 17.57 25.09 37.85
CA VAL A 664 16.90 23.82 38.07
C VAL A 664 15.77 23.67 37.05
N GLN A 665 15.74 22.52 36.35
CA GLN A 665 14.66 22.24 35.40
C GLN A 665 13.34 21.99 36.15
N ILE A 666 12.32 22.82 35.91
CA ILE A 666 10.98 22.72 36.50
C ILE A 666 9.96 22.10 35.55
N THR A 667 10.19 22.22 34.23
CA THR A 667 9.34 21.57 33.21
C THR A 667 10.23 20.86 32.17
N PRO A 668 10.04 19.56 31.94
CA PRO A 668 10.72 18.84 30.85
C PRO A 668 10.40 19.45 29.49
N GLY A 669 11.38 19.47 28.60
CA GLY A 669 11.16 19.76 27.20
C GLY A 669 10.36 18.66 26.51
N THR A 670 9.97 18.88 25.27
CA THR A 670 9.32 17.87 24.43
C THR A 670 10.19 17.47 23.24
N GLY A 671 9.92 16.29 22.68
CA GLY A 671 10.62 15.82 21.50
C GLY A 671 9.87 14.71 20.78
N SER A 672 10.39 14.35 19.62
CA SER A 672 9.95 13.18 18.87
C SER A 672 11.15 12.44 18.29
N GLY A 673 11.06 11.14 18.10
CA GLY A 673 12.16 10.36 17.56
C GLY A 673 11.69 9.06 16.92
N GLY A 674 12.53 8.51 16.04
CA GLY A 674 12.40 7.16 15.55
C GLY A 674 12.72 6.14 16.67
N ALA A 675 12.59 4.86 16.37
CA ALA A 675 12.64 3.79 17.37
C ALA A 675 13.46 2.60 16.85
N PRO A 676 14.77 2.74 16.67
CA PRO A 676 15.61 1.68 16.10
C PRO A 676 15.71 0.43 17.00
N ALA A 677 15.35 0.54 18.28
CA ALA A 677 15.33 -0.56 19.25
C ALA A 677 14.06 -1.40 19.20
N LEU A 678 13.14 -1.13 18.28
CA LEU A 678 11.90 -1.89 18.13
C LEU A 678 12.20 -3.36 17.80
N LYS A 679 11.60 -4.25 18.59
CA LYS A 679 11.55 -5.68 18.32
C LYS A 679 10.48 -6.00 17.29
N PRO A 680 10.66 -7.08 16.51
CA PRO A 680 9.61 -7.53 15.60
C PRO A 680 8.29 -7.84 16.30
N PHE A 681 7.17 -7.64 15.60
CA PHE A 681 5.90 -8.23 15.98
C PHE A 681 6.02 -9.76 15.91
N LYS A 682 5.50 -10.46 16.90
CA LYS A 682 5.40 -11.92 16.91
C LYS A 682 3.97 -12.35 17.14
N ALA A 683 3.53 -13.35 16.41
CA ALA A 683 2.24 -13.95 16.66
C ALA A 683 2.28 -15.47 16.54
N ASP A 684 1.56 -16.14 17.44
CA ASP A 684 1.16 -17.52 17.24
C ASP A 684 -0.20 -17.52 16.54
N GLN A 685 -0.26 -18.18 15.38
CA GLN A 685 -1.41 -18.18 14.49
C GLN A 685 -1.98 -19.58 14.36
N TYR A 686 -3.32 -19.67 14.38
CA TYR A 686 -4.09 -20.89 14.24
C TYR A 686 -5.18 -20.67 13.19
N ASP A 687 -5.28 -21.60 12.24
CA ASP A 687 -6.20 -21.50 11.11
C ASP A 687 -6.92 -22.81 10.90
N MET A 688 -8.18 -22.75 10.48
CA MET A 688 -8.98 -23.87 10.04
C MET A 688 -9.87 -23.45 8.86
N SER A 689 -10.01 -24.32 7.84
CA SER A 689 -10.86 -24.07 6.67
C SER A 689 -11.60 -25.37 6.29
N LEU A 690 -12.90 -25.25 6.10
CA LEU A 690 -13.74 -26.30 5.53
C LEU A 690 -14.16 -25.88 4.14
N GLU A 691 -13.90 -26.72 3.13
CA GLU A 691 -14.04 -26.40 1.71
C GLU A 691 -14.87 -27.49 1.02
N TYR A 692 -15.94 -27.09 0.30
CA TYR A 692 -16.80 -27.98 -0.45
C TYR A 692 -16.77 -27.62 -1.93
N TYR A 693 -16.22 -28.53 -2.73
CA TYR A 693 -16.03 -28.43 -4.18
C TYR A 693 -17.12 -29.27 -4.88
N TYR A 694 -18.23 -28.67 -5.26
CA TYR A 694 -19.40 -29.41 -5.75
C TYR A 694 -19.45 -29.61 -7.27
N ASN A 695 -18.74 -28.79 -8.05
CA ASN A 695 -18.53 -28.97 -9.49
C ASN A 695 -17.25 -28.26 -9.96
N ASP A 696 -16.95 -28.25 -11.27
CA ASP A 696 -15.68 -27.77 -11.83
C ASP A 696 -15.39 -26.29 -11.58
N THR A 697 -16.41 -25.46 -11.37
CA THR A 697 -16.25 -24.03 -11.08
C THR A 697 -16.85 -23.62 -9.74
N GLY A 698 -17.62 -24.51 -9.10
CA GLY A 698 -18.38 -24.19 -7.91
C GLY A 698 -17.68 -24.62 -6.62
N MET A 699 -17.66 -23.71 -5.64
CA MET A 699 -17.08 -23.98 -4.34
C MET A 699 -17.75 -23.16 -3.24
N LEU A 700 -17.85 -23.75 -2.04
CA LEU A 700 -18.19 -23.07 -0.79
C LEU A 700 -17.03 -23.27 0.19
N SER A 701 -16.64 -22.23 0.88
CA SER A 701 -15.57 -22.32 1.88
C SER A 701 -15.93 -21.51 3.13
N ALA A 702 -15.63 -22.08 4.29
CA ALA A 702 -15.74 -21.41 5.59
C ALA A 702 -14.40 -21.54 6.33
N GLY A 703 -13.79 -20.44 6.68
CA GLY A 703 -12.51 -20.37 7.40
C GLY A 703 -12.66 -19.72 8.76
N LEU A 704 -11.89 -20.18 9.74
CA LEU A 704 -11.71 -19.55 11.04
C LEU A 704 -10.24 -19.29 11.26
N PHE A 705 -9.91 -18.18 11.90
CA PHE A 705 -8.52 -17.84 12.24
C PHE A 705 -8.42 -17.15 13.60
N TYR A 706 -7.29 -17.36 14.25
CA TYR A 706 -6.91 -16.73 15.51
C TYR A 706 -5.43 -16.40 15.50
N LYS A 707 -5.07 -15.17 15.89
CA LYS A 707 -3.69 -14.72 16.06
C LYS A 707 -3.51 -14.12 17.46
N ASP A 708 -2.56 -14.63 18.21
CA ASP A 708 -2.10 -14.07 19.47
C ASP A 708 -0.80 -13.30 19.24
N VAL A 709 -0.90 -11.97 19.23
CA VAL A 709 0.22 -11.07 18.94
C VAL A 709 0.90 -10.73 20.27
N SER A 710 2.07 -11.30 20.51
CA SER A 710 2.80 -11.17 21.78
C SER A 710 3.52 -9.82 21.95
N THR A 711 3.82 -9.10 20.84
CA THR A 711 4.48 -7.79 20.87
C THR A 711 3.76 -6.86 19.89
N PHE A 712 3.07 -5.87 20.42
CA PHE A 712 2.40 -4.84 19.64
C PHE A 712 3.20 -3.53 19.67
N ILE A 713 3.29 -2.79 18.56
CA ILE A 713 3.98 -1.51 18.52
C ILE A 713 2.98 -0.39 18.75
N VAL A 714 3.19 0.40 19.79
CA VAL A 714 2.37 1.56 20.17
C VAL A 714 3.21 2.82 20.22
N GLN A 715 2.58 3.98 20.03
CA GLN A 715 3.22 5.25 20.30
C GLN A 715 3.12 5.58 21.79
N ARG A 716 4.24 5.96 22.38
CA ARG A 716 4.32 6.33 23.81
C ARG A 716 5.26 7.52 23.99
N GLN A 717 4.96 8.35 24.95
CA GLN A 717 5.86 9.38 25.46
C GLN A 717 6.76 8.77 26.54
N SER A 718 8.07 8.90 26.38
CA SER A 718 9.10 8.45 27.34
C SER A 718 9.93 9.63 27.85
N ALA A 719 10.35 9.56 29.11
CA ALA A 719 11.28 10.52 29.70
C ALA A 719 12.71 10.16 29.26
N GLU A 720 13.39 11.07 28.59
CA GLU A 720 14.74 10.90 28.07
C GLU A 720 15.59 12.12 28.45
N SER A 721 16.91 11.96 28.62
CA SER A 721 17.81 13.06 28.96
C SER A 721 18.85 13.25 27.86
N TYR A 722 19.00 14.50 27.41
CA TYR A 722 19.96 14.90 26.39
C TYR A 722 20.74 16.13 26.88
N GLY A 723 22.07 15.99 26.96
CA GLY A 723 22.93 17.08 27.45
C GLY A 723 22.60 17.56 28.88
N GLY A 724 22.08 16.69 29.74
CA GLY A 724 21.67 17.03 31.11
C GLY A 724 20.29 17.68 31.22
N VAL A 725 19.56 17.83 30.11
CA VAL A 725 18.18 18.36 30.09
C VAL A 725 17.20 17.20 29.88
N ASN A 726 16.13 17.15 30.65
CA ASN A 726 15.10 16.14 30.54
C ASN A 726 14.04 16.54 29.51
N TYR A 727 13.58 15.55 28.72
CA TYR A 727 12.57 15.70 27.67
C TYR A 727 11.55 14.59 27.78
N PHE A 728 10.31 14.90 27.42
CA PHE A 728 9.32 13.90 27.07
C PHE A 728 9.34 13.67 25.55
N VAL A 729 9.87 12.51 25.12
CA VAL A 729 10.05 12.17 23.71
C VAL A 729 8.97 11.19 23.25
N ASN A 730 8.22 11.55 22.21
CA ASN A 730 7.27 10.64 21.56
C ASN A 730 8.02 9.66 20.65
N ARG A 731 7.90 8.37 20.94
CA ARG A 731 8.47 7.27 20.17
C ARG A 731 7.49 6.11 20.02
N LYS A 732 7.69 5.30 18.98
CA LYS A 732 7.10 3.96 18.93
C LYS A 732 7.86 3.06 19.91
N VAL A 733 7.12 2.22 20.65
CA VAL A 733 7.67 1.23 21.58
C VAL A 733 6.93 -0.09 21.43
N ASN A 734 7.57 -1.19 21.81
CA ASN A 734 6.87 -2.46 21.92
C ASN A 734 5.94 -2.40 23.15
N GLY A 735 4.66 -2.59 22.94
CA GLY A 735 3.62 -2.62 23.94
C GLY A 735 3.19 -4.05 24.32
N ASP A 736 2.05 -4.14 24.97
CA ASP A 736 1.47 -5.40 25.47
C ASP A 736 0.87 -6.24 24.34
N GLN A 737 0.24 -7.36 24.70
CA GLN A 737 -0.41 -8.32 23.82
C GLN A 737 -1.61 -7.71 23.08
N ALA A 738 -1.83 -8.21 21.86
CA ALA A 738 -3.00 -7.93 21.05
C ALA A 738 -3.54 -9.24 20.46
N THR A 739 -4.82 -9.28 20.13
CA THR A 739 -5.41 -10.47 19.50
C THR A 739 -6.18 -10.08 18.24
N VAL A 740 -6.17 -10.96 17.25
CA VAL A 740 -7.01 -10.86 16.04
C VAL A 740 -7.66 -12.20 15.78
N LYS A 741 -8.98 -12.23 15.61
CA LYS A 741 -9.74 -13.45 15.33
C LYS A 741 -10.85 -13.15 14.34
N GLY A 742 -11.29 -14.15 13.60
CA GLY A 742 -12.37 -13.93 12.67
C GLY A 742 -12.82 -15.17 11.91
N ALA A 743 -13.77 -14.93 11.03
CA ALA A 743 -14.34 -15.91 10.13
C ALA A 743 -14.38 -15.37 8.71
N GLU A 744 -14.12 -16.24 7.74
CA GLU A 744 -14.14 -15.94 6.31
C GLU A 744 -15.11 -16.91 5.62
N LEU A 745 -16.04 -16.38 4.83
CA LEU A 745 -16.94 -17.18 4.01
C LEU A 745 -16.70 -16.83 2.53
N LEU A 746 -16.67 -17.84 1.68
CA LEU A 746 -16.58 -17.71 0.24
C LEU A 746 -17.62 -18.61 -0.41
N ALA A 747 -18.40 -18.06 -1.31
CA ALA A 747 -19.33 -18.80 -2.17
C ALA A 747 -19.05 -18.45 -3.63
N GLN A 748 -18.66 -19.42 -4.43
CA GLN A 748 -18.49 -19.33 -5.86
C GLN A 748 -19.53 -20.25 -6.49
N VAL A 749 -20.58 -19.67 -7.08
CA VAL A 749 -21.78 -20.40 -7.52
C VAL A 749 -22.07 -20.08 -8.99
N PRO A 750 -21.69 -20.96 -9.93
CA PRO A 750 -22.19 -20.90 -11.30
C PRO A 750 -23.66 -21.37 -11.33
N PHE A 751 -24.55 -20.64 -12.01
CA PHE A 751 -25.98 -20.98 -12.06
C PHE A 751 -26.28 -22.01 -13.17
N THR A 752 -25.41 -23.01 -13.36
CA THR A 752 -25.54 -24.09 -14.37
C THR A 752 -26.81 -24.95 -14.20
N PHE A 753 -27.47 -24.83 -13.06
CA PHE A 753 -28.75 -25.49 -12.78
C PHE A 753 -29.96 -24.78 -13.39
N LEU A 754 -29.78 -23.57 -13.93
CA LEU A 754 -30.84 -22.82 -14.63
C LEU A 754 -30.90 -23.20 -16.11
N PRO A 755 -32.08 -23.07 -16.76
CA PRO A 755 -32.17 -23.31 -18.19
C PRO A 755 -31.47 -22.23 -19.01
N ASP A 756 -31.10 -22.58 -20.25
CA ASP A 756 -30.53 -21.63 -21.22
C ASP A 756 -31.56 -20.52 -21.55
N PRO A 757 -31.15 -19.23 -21.63
CA PRO A 757 -29.78 -18.68 -21.49
C PRO A 757 -29.37 -18.29 -20.05
N LEU A 758 -30.21 -18.59 -19.06
CA LEU A 758 -29.97 -18.18 -17.67
C LEU A 758 -28.79 -18.94 -16.99
N ASN A 759 -28.42 -20.09 -17.53
CA ASN A 759 -27.26 -20.88 -17.09
C ASN A 759 -25.92 -20.16 -17.29
N GLY A 760 -25.89 -19.05 -18.05
CA GLY A 760 -24.79 -18.15 -18.22
C GLY A 760 -24.48 -17.33 -16.97
N PHE A 761 -25.42 -17.15 -16.06
CA PHE A 761 -25.19 -16.41 -14.82
C PHE A 761 -24.36 -17.18 -13.80
N GLY A 762 -23.73 -16.41 -12.91
CA GLY A 762 -23.07 -16.92 -11.71
C GLY A 762 -22.75 -15.81 -10.74
N MET A 763 -22.29 -16.21 -9.56
CA MET A 763 -22.01 -15.32 -8.43
C MET A 763 -20.72 -15.74 -7.74
N VAL A 764 -19.92 -14.74 -7.32
CA VAL A 764 -18.88 -14.91 -6.31
C VAL A 764 -19.21 -13.96 -5.15
N ALA A 765 -19.31 -14.50 -3.95
CA ALA A 765 -19.61 -13.72 -2.75
C ALA A 765 -18.58 -14.06 -1.67
N THR A 766 -18.01 -13.04 -1.03
CA THR A 766 -17.17 -13.19 0.15
C THR A 766 -17.73 -12.35 1.29
N TYR A 767 -17.65 -12.91 2.50
CA TYR A 767 -17.93 -12.21 3.73
C TYR A 767 -16.81 -12.48 4.73
N THR A 768 -16.31 -11.42 5.35
CA THR A 768 -15.27 -11.53 6.37
C THR A 768 -15.71 -10.79 7.63
N TYR A 769 -15.69 -11.48 8.74
CA TYR A 769 -15.84 -10.92 10.09
C TYR A 769 -14.51 -10.97 10.81
N ILE A 770 -14.05 -9.83 11.35
CA ILE A 770 -12.80 -9.72 12.10
C ILE A 770 -13.04 -8.94 13.39
N ASP A 771 -12.55 -9.47 14.49
CA ASP A 771 -12.54 -8.82 15.79
C ASP A 771 -11.12 -8.76 16.33
N SER A 772 -10.74 -7.65 16.97
CA SER A 772 -9.40 -7.47 17.52
C SER A 772 -9.44 -6.74 18.85
N THR A 773 -8.46 -7.06 19.69
CA THR A 773 -8.22 -6.36 20.96
C THR A 773 -6.78 -5.85 20.94
N THR A 774 -6.59 -4.56 21.24
CA THR A 774 -5.25 -3.95 21.32
C THR A 774 -5.07 -3.24 22.66
N PRO A 775 -3.84 -2.95 23.08
CA PRO A 775 -3.57 -2.12 24.26
C PRO A 775 -3.84 -0.61 24.05
N ILE A 776 -4.21 -0.20 22.84
CA ILE A 776 -4.53 1.19 22.53
C ILE A 776 -5.86 1.56 23.19
N LYS A 777 -5.86 2.67 23.94
CA LYS A 777 -7.06 3.20 24.57
C LYS A 777 -7.29 4.65 24.16
N ASP A 778 -8.55 5.03 24.03
CA ASP A 778 -8.93 6.42 23.84
C ASP A 778 -8.93 7.21 25.16
N VAL A 779 -9.26 8.50 25.09
CA VAL A 779 -9.36 9.40 26.26
C VAL A 779 -10.39 8.93 27.31
N THR A 780 -11.36 8.09 26.93
CA THR A 780 -12.36 7.51 27.84
C THR A 780 -11.89 6.22 28.51
N GLY A 781 -10.73 5.68 28.09
CA GLY A 781 -10.18 4.40 28.52
C GLY A 781 -10.73 3.19 27.75
N GLN A 782 -11.53 3.40 26.72
CA GLN A 782 -12.04 2.33 25.86
C GLN A 782 -10.91 1.76 25.00
N SER A 783 -10.77 0.43 24.95
CA SER A 783 -9.82 -0.24 24.05
C SER A 783 -10.28 -0.13 22.60
N LEU A 784 -9.33 0.19 21.73
CA LEU A 784 -9.54 0.37 20.29
C LEU A 784 -9.07 -0.87 19.52
N SER A 785 -9.58 -1.05 18.30
CA SER A 785 -9.17 -2.12 17.39
C SER A 785 -7.79 -1.86 16.78
N PHE A 786 -7.26 -2.84 16.03
CA PHE A 786 -6.12 -2.58 15.14
C PHE A 786 -6.45 -1.47 14.15
N PRO A 787 -5.50 -0.54 13.90
CA PRO A 787 -5.66 0.48 12.86
C PRO A 787 -5.90 -0.16 11.48
N GLY A 788 -6.87 0.37 10.76
CA GLY A 788 -7.24 -0.11 9.44
C GLY A 788 -8.20 -1.31 9.42
N LEU A 789 -8.46 -1.98 10.55
CA LEU A 789 -9.30 -3.17 10.63
C LEU A 789 -10.78 -2.82 10.67
N SER A 790 -11.54 -3.21 9.64
CA SER A 790 -13.01 -3.18 9.63
C SER A 790 -13.58 -4.49 10.14
N LYS A 791 -14.61 -4.40 10.95
CA LYS A 791 -15.23 -5.58 11.57
C LYS A 791 -15.94 -6.46 10.56
N ASN A 792 -16.64 -5.86 9.60
CA ASN A 792 -17.38 -6.55 8.55
C ASN A 792 -16.92 -6.09 7.18
N ASN A 793 -16.78 -7.03 6.24
CA ASN A 793 -16.40 -6.77 4.86
C ASN A 793 -17.14 -7.71 3.92
N VAL A 794 -17.74 -7.18 2.86
CA VAL A 794 -18.57 -7.93 1.88
C VAL A 794 -18.08 -7.61 0.49
N ASN A 795 -17.84 -8.64 -0.32
CA ASN A 795 -17.71 -8.52 -1.76
C ASN A 795 -18.76 -9.38 -2.45
N LEU A 796 -19.43 -8.83 -3.44
CA LEU A 796 -20.42 -9.53 -4.25
C LEU A 796 -20.15 -9.26 -5.73
N ILE A 797 -19.89 -10.30 -6.49
CA ILE A 797 -19.69 -10.24 -7.93
C ILE A 797 -20.80 -11.07 -8.57
N LEU A 798 -21.61 -10.44 -9.40
CA LEU A 798 -22.53 -11.10 -10.31
C LEU A 798 -21.92 -11.06 -11.70
N TYR A 799 -21.93 -12.19 -12.39
CA TYR A 799 -21.45 -12.28 -13.76
C TYR A 799 -22.44 -13.03 -14.66
N TYR A 800 -22.35 -12.72 -15.94
CA TYR A 800 -23.05 -13.43 -17.01
C TYR A 800 -22.06 -13.68 -18.15
N GLU A 801 -22.00 -14.92 -18.65
CA GLU A 801 -21.13 -15.32 -19.73
C GLU A 801 -21.85 -16.30 -20.67
N THR A 802 -21.93 -15.92 -21.93
CA THR A 802 -22.54 -16.75 -22.97
C THR A 802 -21.94 -16.46 -24.34
N GLY A 803 -21.36 -17.47 -25.00
CA GLY A 803 -20.68 -17.30 -26.28
C GLY A 803 -19.67 -16.16 -26.25
N PRO A 804 -19.74 -15.16 -27.18
CA PRO A 804 -18.80 -14.05 -27.23
C PRO A 804 -19.05 -12.94 -26.21
N PHE A 805 -20.15 -12.99 -25.48
CA PHE A 805 -20.59 -11.92 -24.55
C PHE A 805 -20.27 -12.26 -23.11
N SER A 806 -19.71 -11.31 -22.38
CA SER A 806 -19.60 -11.39 -20.92
C SER A 806 -19.92 -10.05 -20.27
N ALA A 807 -20.54 -10.11 -19.10
CA ALA A 807 -20.86 -8.94 -18.28
C ALA A 807 -20.59 -9.25 -16.82
N ARG A 808 -20.23 -8.22 -16.05
CA ARG A 808 -19.94 -8.35 -14.63
C ARG A 808 -20.36 -7.10 -13.88
N LEU A 809 -20.89 -7.30 -12.67
CA LEU A 809 -21.20 -6.26 -11.70
C LEU A 809 -20.52 -6.63 -10.38
N ALA A 810 -19.68 -5.75 -9.85
CA ALA A 810 -18.91 -5.97 -8.64
C ALA A 810 -19.29 -4.92 -7.59
N TYR A 811 -19.77 -5.37 -6.44
CA TYR A 811 -20.08 -4.55 -5.28
C TYR A 811 -19.15 -4.89 -4.14
N ASN A 812 -18.50 -3.88 -3.58
CA ASN A 812 -17.66 -3.99 -2.41
C ASN A 812 -18.23 -3.10 -1.30
N TRP A 813 -18.35 -3.62 -0.09
CA TRP A 813 -18.73 -2.87 1.09
C TRP A 813 -17.82 -3.20 2.26
N ARG A 814 -17.42 -2.16 2.99
CA ARG A 814 -16.54 -2.22 4.12
C ARG A 814 -17.11 -1.40 5.27
N ASP A 815 -17.14 -1.97 6.48
CA ASP A 815 -17.58 -1.31 7.70
C ASP A 815 -16.61 -0.19 8.12
N ASN A 816 -17.05 0.67 9.05
CA ASN A 816 -16.17 1.67 9.65
C ASN A 816 -14.97 1.02 10.37
N TYR A 817 -13.89 1.77 10.51
CA TYR A 817 -12.70 1.28 11.20
C TYR A 817 -11.88 2.40 11.84
N PHE A 818 -11.21 2.04 12.92
CA PHE A 818 -10.24 2.89 13.59
C PHE A 818 -8.99 3.10 12.73
N VAL A 819 -8.51 4.35 12.62
CA VAL A 819 -7.30 4.72 11.87
C VAL A 819 -6.14 5.00 12.80
N SER A 820 -6.31 5.92 13.74
CA SER A 820 -5.29 6.35 14.71
C SER A 820 -5.93 7.15 15.84
N LEU A 821 -5.16 7.48 16.87
CA LEU A 821 -5.55 8.48 17.84
C LEU A 821 -5.35 9.88 17.28
N SER A 822 -6.25 10.80 17.64
CA SER A 822 -6.12 12.23 17.37
C SER A 822 -5.21 12.92 18.40
N ALA A 823 -4.92 14.20 18.18
CA ALA A 823 -4.21 15.03 19.17
C ALA A 823 -4.97 15.17 20.51
N ALA A 824 -6.30 15.00 20.48
CA ALA A 824 -7.14 14.99 21.69
C ALA A 824 -7.26 13.59 22.34
N ASN A 825 -6.51 12.61 21.85
CA ASN A 825 -6.61 11.19 22.24
C ASN A 825 -8.00 10.56 22.01
N THR A 826 -8.80 11.12 21.13
CA THR A 826 -10.02 10.50 20.60
C THR A 826 -9.65 9.60 19.43
N GLY A 827 -10.46 8.58 19.14
CA GLY A 827 -10.26 7.74 17.97
C GLY A 827 -10.61 8.47 16.68
N ILE A 828 -9.72 8.40 15.67
CA ILE A 828 -10.04 8.78 14.30
C ILE A 828 -10.57 7.55 13.59
N TYR A 829 -11.73 7.67 12.95
CA TYR A 829 -12.37 6.57 12.24
C TYR A 829 -12.60 6.92 10.78
N ASN A 830 -12.37 5.94 9.90
CA ASN A 830 -12.95 5.94 8.56
C ASN A 830 -14.38 5.44 8.65
N ASP A 831 -15.31 6.13 8.00
CA ASP A 831 -16.71 5.71 7.92
C ASP A 831 -16.84 4.51 6.97
N HIS A 832 -17.99 3.84 6.99
CA HIS A 832 -18.27 2.76 6.05
C HIS A 832 -18.13 3.24 4.60
N TYR A 833 -17.65 2.35 3.75
CA TYR A 833 -17.45 2.65 2.33
C TYR A 833 -18.05 1.56 1.46
N SER A 834 -18.71 1.96 0.39
CA SER A 834 -19.20 1.04 -0.64
C SER A 834 -18.76 1.49 -2.02
N ASP A 835 -18.46 0.54 -2.89
CA ASP A 835 -18.14 0.78 -4.29
C ASP A 835 -18.90 -0.16 -5.19
N LEU A 836 -19.29 0.33 -6.36
CA LEU A 836 -19.95 -0.45 -7.41
C LEU A 836 -19.22 -0.22 -8.72
N ALA A 837 -18.79 -1.31 -9.33
CA ALA A 837 -18.15 -1.32 -10.64
C ALA A 837 -18.87 -2.27 -11.59
N ALA A 838 -18.85 -1.96 -12.88
CA ALA A 838 -19.45 -2.78 -13.92
C ALA A 838 -18.52 -2.91 -15.12
N SER A 839 -18.58 -4.06 -15.80
CA SER A 839 -17.91 -4.26 -17.09
C SER A 839 -18.77 -5.09 -18.03
N VAL A 840 -18.63 -4.82 -19.32
CA VAL A 840 -19.22 -5.58 -20.43
C VAL A 840 -18.15 -5.82 -21.46
N SER A 841 -17.99 -7.06 -21.89
CA SER A 841 -17.03 -7.45 -22.93
C SER A 841 -17.71 -8.19 -24.06
N TYR A 842 -17.22 -8.00 -25.27
CA TYR A 842 -17.66 -8.71 -26.46
C TYR A 842 -16.48 -9.15 -27.32
N ASN A 843 -16.37 -10.42 -27.61
CA ASN A 843 -15.39 -10.99 -28.51
C ASN A 843 -15.95 -11.01 -29.94
N PHE A 844 -15.52 -10.08 -30.80
CA PHE A 844 -15.94 -10.03 -32.21
C PHE A 844 -15.41 -11.23 -32.98
N THR A 845 -14.21 -11.66 -32.64
CA THR A 845 -13.56 -12.87 -33.12
C THR A 845 -12.68 -13.41 -31.97
N ASP A 846 -12.08 -14.58 -32.16
CA ASP A 846 -11.10 -15.14 -31.20
C ASP A 846 -9.88 -14.21 -30.99
N LYS A 847 -9.64 -13.27 -31.93
CA LYS A 847 -8.51 -12.33 -31.93
C LYS A 847 -8.87 -10.92 -31.50
N ILE A 848 -10.09 -10.49 -31.64
CA ILE A 848 -10.50 -9.10 -31.40
C ILE A 848 -11.61 -9.05 -30.35
N SER A 849 -11.37 -8.34 -29.29
CA SER A 849 -12.37 -8.10 -28.24
C SER A 849 -12.45 -6.63 -27.84
N MET A 850 -13.61 -6.20 -27.41
CA MET A 850 -13.84 -4.87 -26.83
C MET A 850 -14.44 -5.01 -25.43
N GLN A 851 -13.99 -4.16 -24.52
CA GLN A 851 -14.52 -4.07 -23.16
C GLN A 851 -14.89 -2.64 -22.82
N LEU A 852 -16.05 -2.48 -22.18
CA LEU A 852 -16.48 -1.23 -21.56
C LEU A 852 -16.49 -1.42 -20.05
N GLN A 853 -15.96 -0.47 -19.30
CA GLN A 853 -15.87 -0.52 -17.84
C GLN A 853 -16.33 0.79 -17.23
N ALA A 854 -16.92 0.71 -16.04
CA ALA A 854 -17.27 1.85 -15.22
C ALA A 854 -16.97 1.54 -13.75
N THR A 855 -16.27 2.46 -13.07
CA THR A 855 -15.94 2.33 -11.65
C THR A 855 -16.54 3.46 -10.85
N ASN A 856 -16.69 3.24 -9.53
CA ASN A 856 -17.32 4.17 -8.60
C ASN A 856 -18.69 4.66 -9.08
N LEU A 857 -19.53 3.73 -9.56
CA LEU A 857 -20.88 4.05 -10.09
C LEU A 857 -21.79 4.70 -9.05
N LEU A 858 -21.59 4.41 -7.77
CA LEU A 858 -22.31 5.01 -6.65
C LEU A 858 -21.86 6.46 -6.38
N ASN A 859 -20.73 6.91 -6.94
CA ASN A 859 -20.11 8.19 -6.61
C ASN A 859 -19.85 8.31 -5.10
N SER A 860 -19.28 7.27 -4.54
CA SER A 860 -19.11 7.12 -3.09
C SER A 860 -18.19 8.19 -2.51
N LYS A 861 -18.54 8.63 -1.31
CA LYS A 861 -17.78 9.61 -0.55
C LYS A 861 -16.89 8.90 0.45
N GLN A 862 -15.64 9.32 0.55
CA GLN A 862 -14.79 8.88 1.65
C GLN A 862 -14.91 9.87 2.79
N ARG A 863 -15.37 9.38 3.94
CA ARG A 863 -15.59 10.18 5.13
C ARG A 863 -14.77 9.67 6.29
N THR A 864 -14.11 10.58 7.01
CA THR A 864 -13.47 10.27 8.31
C THR A 864 -14.00 11.21 9.37
N TYR A 865 -13.99 10.76 10.61
CA TYR A 865 -14.45 11.55 11.75
C TYR A 865 -13.55 11.33 12.98
N ASP A 866 -13.57 12.28 13.90
CA ASP A 866 -12.78 12.31 15.13
C ASP A 866 -13.73 12.12 16.32
N GLY A 867 -13.56 11.03 17.08
CA GLY A 867 -14.36 10.64 18.22
C GLY A 867 -15.76 10.16 17.86
N SER A 868 -16.57 10.98 17.25
CA SER A 868 -17.92 10.66 16.78
C SER A 868 -18.19 11.18 15.38
N THR A 869 -19.26 10.71 14.74
CA THR A 869 -19.64 11.10 13.37
C THR A 869 -19.93 12.60 13.19
N GLU A 870 -20.15 13.34 14.26
CA GLU A 870 -20.30 14.80 14.26
C GLU A 870 -18.95 15.52 14.13
N GLY A 871 -17.85 14.88 14.56
CA GLY A 871 -16.49 15.38 14.43
C GLY A 871 -15.93 15.19 13.03
N LEU A 872 -16.53 15.82 12.02
CA LEU A 872 -16.15 15.69 10.63
C LEU A 872 -14.68 16.03 10.42
N ARG A 873 -13.86 15.04 10.00
CA ARG A 873 -12.45 15.22 9.69
C ARG A 873 -12.19 15.32 8.18
N THR A 874 -12.72 14.39 7.42
CA THR A 874 -12.62 14.39 5.96
C THR A 874 -13.95 13.97 5.35
N ASN A 875 -14.35 14.63 4.26
CA ASN A 875 -15.46 14.21 3.44
C ASN A 875 -15.15 14.61 1.99
N VAL A 876 -14.78 13.64 1.17
CA VAL A 876 -14.26 13.88 -0.18
C VAL A 876 -14.89 12.96 -1.21
N VAL A 877 -14.91 13.43 -2.47
CA VAL A 877 -15.39 12.70 -3.65
C VAL A 877 -14.28 12.57 -4.68
N TYR A 878 -14.34 11.50 -5.48
CA TYR A 878 -13.38 11.20 -6.56
C TYR A 878 -14.03 11.11 -7.94
N GLY A 879 -15.38 11.06 -7.98
CA GLY A 879 -16.16 10.94 -9.21
C GLY A 879 -16.16 9.53 -9.81
N ARG A 880 -16.95 9.39 -10.88
CA ARG A 880 -17.09 8.16 -11.68
C ARG A 880 -16.04 8.14 -12.78
N ASN A 881 -15.49 6.96 -13.07
CA ASN A 881 -14.56 6.76 -14.18
C ASN A 881 -15.11 5.75 -15.17
N TYR A 882 -14.84 5.97 -16.46
CA TYR A 882 -15.25 5.13 -17.57
C TYR A 882 -14.05 4.77 -18.41
N MET A 883 -14.01 3.55 -18.93
CA MET A 883 -12.94 3.07 -19.81
C MET A 883 -13.51 2.21 -20.92
N ALA A 884 -12.94 2.36 -22.12
CA ALA A 884 -13.20 1.50 -23.27
C ALA A 884 -11.88 0.94 -23.78
N THR A 885 -11.77 -0.37 -23.85
CA THR A 885 -10.54 -1.10 -24.24
C THR A 885 -10.80 -1.93 -25.48
N LEU A 886 -9.94 -1.81 -26.49
CA LEU A 886 -9.88 -2.69 -27.64
C LEU A 886 -8.63 -3.56 -27.54
N THR A 887 -8.78 -4.87 -27.63
CA THR A 887 -7.69 -5.84 -27.56
C THR A 887 -7.60 -6.64 -28.85
N TRP A 888 -6.38 -6.77 -29.37
CA TRP A 888 -6.06 -7.58 -30.53
C TRP A 888 -5.00 -8.64 -30.19
N ARG A 889 -5.31 -9.91 -30.48
CA ARG A 889 -4.41 -11.08 -30.33
C ARG A 889 -4.04 -11.58 -31.73
N PHE A 890 -2.78 -11.87 -32.01
CA PHE A 890 -2.32 -12.22 -33.37
C PHE A 890 -1.22 -13.29 -33.39
#